data_bce5446d76927522083686fe706d2305
#
_entry.id   bce5446d76927522083686fe706d2305
#
_cell.length_a   1.000
_cell.length_b   1.000
_cell.length_c   1.000
_cell.angle_alpha   90.00
_cell.angle_beta   90.00
_cell.angle_gamma   90.00
#
_symmetry.space_group_name_H-M   'P 1'
#
loop_
_entity.id
_entity.type
_entity.pdbx_description
1 polymer ?
#
loop_
_entity_poly.entity_id
_entity_poly.type
_entity_poly.pdbx_seq_one_letter_code
_entity_poly.pdbx_strand_id
1 'polypeptide(L)'
;MAAGTTYKKEVHIDNRELDERLCNDLMRYDLILLQAPIGWGKHTFLMGFAEHHPEFSIQMLEEGHAAEQLQSLPEEDGQIFIITDLNEILPEESDREHLWKRIGKSSHGEKYVIASSAPIAEELLPFRVAGRLITYGIREMKPNREEVRRYFGKKGIYLSEEDAFRIEKDFRNMPLCLYMLENPLSSSKKGYCRVVKEQCLEDVYSWIDLYFFRTLLVEDQNILVRLSFFEELTEELIWSLADLSVKESKAFIQRLLKKGSILIPTGVGRWEFSILFGKFLKRCVQKYMDQEMLTDLYRRSMEYYEQKNDCFSALRFADLLNDWEHMVVLLGNIFRGKLSCEVFLKLEDACLRIPELYLKSCPELLMARSVQEAIRGNAEESRLYEQQLYRMLEQTSGKEQIRISQALFCLEQVRPGGVTAEKLRQVMSLPGGMEILGRGEYQGNFLPEQISILHGNKDFCRFLEKGGAFSEKDVFPQNMGSVVGPGYYVLERFFRAEVCYEYNRLEEAGNLLSEAFYEARKQQNSRFQKLCSLKMADLMIARNQAQGADAFVLYRLEEEAEEDEFWNASFDAHRIQYHLLKNNKEQILTWMKNKAPDDSGRFQSPMYYSYLMKTKIYIWQESYMAARLLLRSLLEFAVNYQMYYLEIQVRMLEAIIDYREEQSCWQEKLTEALELGRKTRFIRVFADEGEAVYEPLSALTDRRDEWKKDPYIREVMSACRAQMLIYPGYLRQRETMRLDQFTSYEKDVLHLLALGEKNAEIAAQLCVSENTVKYHLKNIYQKLGAKNRSQAVNMIKEYRLL
;
A
#
# COMPACT_ATOMS: atom_id res chain seq x y z
N MET A 1 -21.07 -7.75 -44.57
CA MET A 1 -20.17 -7.74 -45.74
C MET A 1 -18.84 -8.26 -45.26
N ALA A 2 -18.59 -9.52 -45.47
CA ALA A 2 -17.31 -10.16 -45.14
C ALA A 2 -16.25 -9.67 -46.11
N ALA A 3 -15.36 -8.82 -45.66
CA ALA A 3 -14.10 -8.59 -46.36
C ALA A 3 -13.20 -9.78 -45.99
N GLY A 4 -13.04 -10.70 -46.93
CA GLY A 4 -12.00 -11.73 -46.85
C GLY A 4 -10.63 -11.11 -46.77
N THR A 5 -10.16 -10.85 -45.58
CA THR A 5 -8.80 -10.49 -45.30
C THR A 5 -7.99 -11.76 -45.33
N THR A 6 -7.27 -11.98 -46.39
CA THR A 6 -6.13 -12.92 -46.50
C THR A 6 -5.16 -12.55 -45.38
N TYR A 7 -5.16 -13.31 -44.29
CA TYR A 7 -4.19 -13.18 -43.21
C TYR A 7 -2.79 -13.45 -43.77
N LYS A 8 -2.02 -12.39 -44.01
CA LYS A 8 -0.57 -12.50 -44.13
C LYS A 8 -0.06 -13.07 -42.81
N LYS A 9 0.96 -13.93 -42.85
CA LYS A 9 1.72 -14.39 -41.64
C LYS A 9 2.15 -13.19 -40.80
N GLU A 10 1.25 -12.72 -39.94
CA GLU A 10 1.54 -11.60 -39.04
C GLU A 10 2.20 -12.14 -37.79
N VAL A 11 3.20 -11.42 -37.32
CA VAL A 11 3.86 -11.73 -36.05
C VAL A 11 2.86 -11.56 -34.92
N HIS A 12 2.44 -12.66 -34.32
CA HIS A 12 1.51 -12.67 -33.18
C HIS A 12 2.24 -12.46 -31.86
N ILE A 13 1.52 -12.03 -30.85
CA ILE A 13 2.00 -11.96 -29.48
C ILE A 13 2.01 -13.39 -28.93
N ASP A 14 3.19 -13.98 -28.81
CA ASP A 14 3.35 -15.33 -28.29
C ASP A 14 3.14 -15.31 -26.76
N ASN A 15 2.03 -15.86 -26.31
CA ASN A 15 1.81 -16.15 -24.87
C ASN A 15 2.19 -17.63 -24.63
N ARG A 16 3.48 -17.88 -24.43
CA ARG A 16 4.03 -19.24 -24.28
C ARG A 16 3.50 -19.96 -23.04
N GLU A 17 3.34 -19.21 -21.96
CA GLU A 17 2.85 -19.78 -20.72
C GLU A 17 1.41 -20.30 -20.86
N LEU A 18 0.54 -19.53 -21.53
CA LEU A 18 -0.81 -19.96 -21.82
C LEU A 18 -0.85 -21.12 -22.81
N ASP A 19 0.01 -21.09 -23.82
CA ASP A 19 0.16 -22.14 -24.83
C ASP A 19 0.52 -23.50 -24.20
N GLU A 20 1.57 -23.51 -23.37
CA GLU A 20 1.99 -24.70 -22.62
C GLU A 20 0.91 -25.20 -21.64
N ARG A 21 0.22 -24.28 -20.97
CA ARG A 21 -0.88 -24.63 -20.06
C ARG A 21 -2.04 -25.22 -20.83
N LEU A 22 -2.41 -24.65 -21.97
CA LEU A 22 -3.50 -25.16 -22.80
C LEU A 22 -3.22 -26.59 -23.26
N CYS A 23 -1.99 -26.89 -23.72
CA CYS A 23 -1.58 -28.26 -24.07
C CYS A 23 -1.74 -29.24 -22.90
N ASN A 24 -1.28 -28.86 -21.71
CA ASN A 24 -1.37 -29.70 -20.52
C ASN A 24 -2.82 -29.94 -20.08
N ASP A 25 -3.65 -28.91 -20.17
CA ASP A 25 -5.04 -28.97 -19.70
C ASP A 25 -5.95 -29.66 -20.72
N LEU A 26 -5.61 -29.66 -22.00
CA LEU A 26 -6.27 -30.51 -23.01
C LEU A 26 -6.17 -32.01 -22.69
N MET A 27 -5.14 -32.44 -21.93
CA MET A 27 -5.03 -33.82 -21.47
C MET A 27 -5.95 -34.13 -20.29
N ARG A 28 -6.43 -33.15 -19.56
CA ARG A 28 -7.16 -33.32 -18.30
C ARG A 28 -8.64 -32.95 -18.39
N TYR A 29 -8.97 -31.97 -19.22
CA TYR A 29 -10.30 -31.39 -19.32
C TYR A 29 -10.89 -31.63 -20.70
N ASP A 30 -12.20 -31.81 -20.77
CA ASP A 30 -12.93 -31.96 -22.03
C ASP A 30 -13.34 -30.63 -22.59
N LEU A 31 -13.45 -29.59 -21.73
CA LEU A 31 -13.89 -28.27 -22.09
C LEU A 31 -12.97 -27.21 -21.49
N ILE A 32 -12.40 -26.40 -22.36
CA ILE A 32 -11.57 -25.23 -21.98
C ILE A 32 -12.25 -23.98 -22.46
N LEU A 33 -12.48 -23.02 -21.55
CA LEU A 33 -13.12 -21.75 -21.85
C LEU A 33 -12.11 -20.61 -21.72
N LEU A 34 -11.91 -19.84 -22.80
CA LEU A 34 -11.20 -18.56 -22.79
C LEU A 34 -12.22 -17.43 -22.67
N GLN A 35 -12.34 -16.84 -21.48
CA GLN A 35 -13.33 -15.83 -21.19
C GLN A 35 -12.65 -14.47 -20.94
N ALA A 36 -12.71 -13.58 -21.91
CA ALA A 36 -12.15 -12.24 -21.80
C ALA A 36 -12.89 -11.26 -22.72
N PRO A 37 -12.93 -9.96 -22.40
CA PRO A 37 -13.46 -8.92 -23.26
C PRO A 37 -12.87 -8.89 -24.68
N ILE A 38 -13.51 -8.20 -25.61
CA ILE A 38 -12.98 -7.94 -26.95
C ILE A 38 -11.65 -7.18 -26.82
N GLY A 39 -10.70 -7.49 -27.70
CA GLY A 39 -9.37 -6.86 -27.70
C GLY A 39 -8.33 -7.62 -26.87
N TRP A 40 -8.71 -8.67 -26.14
CA TRP A 40 -7.78 -9.53 -25.41
C TRP A 40 -7.13 -10.65 -26.23
N GLY A 41 -7.32 -10.65 -27.55
CA GLY A 41 -6.59 -11.50 -28.47
C GLY A 41 -7.01 -12.98 -28.48
N LYS A 42 -8.20 -13.34 -27.96
CA LYS A 42 -8.71 -14.73 -27.91
C LYS A 42 -8.64 -15.44 -29.25
N HIS A 43 -9.25 -14.81 -30.28
CA HIS A 43 -9.27 -15.34 -31.65
C HIS A 43 -7.84 -15.53 -32.20
N THR A 44 -6.99 -14.50 -32.10
CA THR A 44 -5.62 -14.52 -32.59
C THR A 44 -4.78 -15.59 -31.90
N PHE A 45 -4.96 -15.74 -30.59
CA PHE A 45 -4.28 -16.77 -29.80
C PHE A 45 -4.71 -18.18 -30.25
N LEU A 46 -6.00 -18.46 -30.41
CA LEU A 46 -6.50 -19.77 -30.82
C LEU A 46 -6.11 -20.14 -32.25
N MET A 47 -6.07 -19.15 -33.16
CA MET A 47 -5.53 -19.34 -34.51
C MET A 47 -4.05 -19.73 -34.46
N GLY A 48 -3.26 -18.98 -33.68
CA GLY A 48 -1.84 -19.28 -33.51
C GLY A 48 -1.59 -20.63 -32.86
N PHE A 49 -2.39 -21.00 -31.85
CA PHE A 49 -2.34 -22.30 -31.21
C PHE A 49 -2.55 -23.44 -32.21
N ALA A 50 -3.57 -23.33 -33.07
CA ALA A 50 -3.84 -24.34 -34.10
C ALA A 50 -2.72 -24.45 -35.12
N GLU A 51 -2.03 -23.37 -35.47
CA GLU A 51 -0.88 -23.38 -36.38
C GLU A 51 0.39 -23.97 -35.74
N HIS A 52 0.60 -23.73 -34.43
CA HIS A 52 1.79 -24.15 -33.72
C HIS A 52 1.76 -25.62 -33.31
N HIS A 53 0.57 -26.24 -33.24
CA HIS A 53 0.38 -27.60 -32.76
C HIS A 53 -0.23 -28.55 -33.80
N PRO A 54 0.51 -28.80 -34.94
CA PRO A 54 0.04 -29.71 -35.98
C PRO A 54 -0.05 -31.18 -35.52
N GLU A 55 0.47 -31.51 -34.33
CA GLU A 55 0.36 -32.82 -33.72
C GLU A 55 -1.04 -33.13 -33.20
N PHE A 56 -1.86 -32.10 -32.96
CA PHE A 56 -3.24 -32.27 -32.58
C PHE A 56 -4.18 -32.27 -33.82
N SER A 57 -5.21 -33.12 -33.79
CA SER A 57 -6.29 -33.07 -34.77
C SER A 57 -7.24 -31.93 -34.42
N ILE A 58 -7.00 -30.73 -34.93
CA ILE A 58 -7.77 -29.52 -34.61
C ILE A 58 -8.73 -29.22 -35.73
N GLN A 59 -10.02 -29.04 -35.38
CA GLN A 59 -11.04 -28.55 -36.31
C GLN A 59 -11.62 -27.21 -35.79
N MET A 60 -11.55 -26.19 -36.59
CA MET A 60 -12.19 -24.90 -36.33
C MET A 60 -13.58 -24.86 -36.89
N LEU A 61 -14.55 -24.37 -36.07
CA LEU A 61 -15.90 -24.15 -36.56
C LEU A 61 -15.98 -22.77 -37.24
N GLU A 62 -16.58 -22.74 -38.42
CA GLU A 62 -16.69 -21.54 -39.25
C GLU A 62 -18.01 -20.79 -39.03
N GLU A 63 -17.97 -19.47 -39.09
CA GLU A 63 -19.13 -18.59 -39.03
C GLU A 63 -20.13 -18.93 -40.17
N GLY A 64 -21.42 -19.00 -39.83
CA GLY A 64 -22.49 -19.28 -40.78
C GLY A 64 -22.76 -20.77 -41.11
N HIS A 65 -21.83 -21.67 -40.80
CA HIS A 65 -21.95 -23.09 -41.04
C HIS A 65 -21.74 -23.96 -39.79
N ALA A 66 -21.46 -23.34 -38.67
CA ALA A 66 -21.09 -24.03 -37.42
C ALA A 66 -22.21 -24.99 -36.92
N ALA A 67 -23.46 -24.59 -37.02
CA ALA A 67 -24.59 -25.42 -36.59
C ALA A 67 -24.74 -26.65 -37.46
N GLU A 68 -24.61 -26.52 -38.81
CA GLU A 68 -24.64 -27.64 -39.74
C GLU A 68 -23.40 -28.54 -39.55
N GLN A 69 -22.21 -27.95 -39.35
CA GLN A 69 -21.01 -28.68 -39.06
C GLN A 69 -21.14 -29.49 -37.77
N LEU A 70 -21.64 -28.93 -36.66
CA LEU A 70 -21.87 -29.63 -35.41
C LEU A 70 -22.80 -30.85 -35.52
N GLN A 71 -23.78 -30.78 -36.43
CA GLN A 71 -24.72 -31.87 -36.65
C GLN A 71 -24.15 -32.99 -37.56
N SER A 72 -23.24 -32.62 -38.47
CA SER A 72 -22.70 -33.55 -39.51
C SER A 72 -21.33 -34.13 -39.14
N LEU A 73 -20.68 -33.64 -38.05
CA LEU A 73 -19.38 -34.09 -37.66
C LEU A 73 -19.39 -35.53 -37.14
N PRO A 74 -18.52 -36.42 -37.66
CA PRO A 74 -18.36 -37.76 -37.09
C PRO A 74 -17.80 -37.70 -35.67
N GLU A 75 -18.17 -38.60 -34.80
CA GLU A 75 -17.59 -38.78 -33.49
C GLU A 75 -16.20 -39.45 -33.66
N GLU A 76 -15.12 -38.69 -33.65
CA GLU A 76 -13.76 -39.20 -33.79
C GLU A 76 -13.00 -39.05 -32.46
N ASP A 77 -12.27 -40.10 -32.08
CA ASP A 77 -11.54 -40.15 -30.82
C ASP A 77 -10.34 -39.19 -30.84
N GLY A 78 -10.26 -38.28 -29.84
CA GLY A 78 -9.12 -37.37 -29.66
C GLY A 78 -9.18 -36.09 -30.51
N GLN A 79 -10.27 -35.77 -31.16
CA GLN A 79 -10.42 -34.52 -31.95
C GLN A 79 -10.62 -33.32 -31.04
N ILE A 80 -9.96 -32.21 -31.38
CA ILE A 80 -10.10 -30.90 -30.71
C ILE A 80 -10.91 -29.95 -31.56
N PHE A 81 -12.02 -29.48 -31.04
CA PHE A 81 -12.84 -28.46 -31.65
C PHE A 81 -12.55 -27.09 -31.08
N ILE A 82 -12.24 -26.12 -31.94
CA ILE A 82 -11.99 -24.72 -31.55
C ILE A 82 -13.11 -23.84 -32.01
N ILE A 83 -13.70 -23.08 -31.07
CA ILE A 83 -14.70 -22.04 -31.31
C ILE A 83 -14.09 -20.69 -30.92
N THR A 84 -13.77 -19.86 -31.90
CA THR A 84 -13.01 -18.63 -31.70
C THR A 84 -13.81 -17.47 -31.10
N ASP A 85 -15.11 -17.46 -31.26
CA ASP A 85 -16.07 -16.65 -30.47
C ASP A 85 -17.44 -17.33 -30.47
N LEU A 86 -17.89 -17.76 -29.30
CA LEU A 86 -19.12 -18.53 -29.17
C LEU A 86 -20.36 -17.80 -29.68
N ASN A 87 -20.47 -16.50 -29.40
CA ASN A 87 -21.66 -15.72 -29.73
C ASN A 87 -21.72 -15.28 -31.21
N GLU A 88 -20.60 -15.19 -31.89
CA GLU A 88 -20.51 -14.93 -33.32
C GLU A 88 -20.74 -16.21 -34.12
N ILE A 89 -20.15 -17.30 -33.70
CA ILE A 89 -20.19 -18.58 -34.40
C ILE A 89 -21.50 -19.33 -34.18
N LEU A 90 -22.06 -19.27 -32.97
CA LEU A 90 -23.33 -19.88 -32.58
C LEU A 90 -24.27 -18.83 -31.95
N PRO A 91 -24.85 -17.91 -32.72
CA PRO A 91 -25.68 -16.82 -32.20
C PRO A 91 -26.99 -17.30 -31.57
N GLU A 92 -27.56 -18.40 -32.10
CA GLU A 92 -28.83 -18.94 -31.63
C GLU A 92 -28.65 -19.79 -30.35
N GLU A 93 -29.56 -19.62 -29.40
CA GLU A 93 -29.52 -20.35 -28.12
C GLU A 93 -29.73 -21.87 -28.31
N SER A 94 -30.58 -22.24 -29.30
CA SER A 94 -30.83 -23.62 -29.70
C SER A 94 -29.54 -24.35 -30.16
N ASP A 95 -28.68 -23.66 -30.90
CA ASP A 95 -27.43 -24.23 -31.41
C ASP A 95 -26.41 -24.42 -30.28
N ARG A 96 -26.35 -23.48 -29.34
CA ARG A 96 -25.55 -23.63 -28.13
C ARG A 96 -26.04 -24.77 -27.25
N GLU A 97 -27.37 -24.94 -27.09
CA GLU A 97 -27.91 -26.11 -26.39
C GLU A 97 -27.51 -27.43 -27.04
N HIS A 98 -27.48 -27.50 -28.37
CA HIS A 98 -27.02 -28.68 -29.09
C HIS A 98 -25.53 -28.93 -28.83
N LEU A 99 -24.70 -27.89 -28.83
CA LEU A 99 -23.31 -28.00 -28.47
C LEU A 99 -23.14 -28.55 -27.04
N TRP A 100 -23.86 -27.99 -26.04
CA TRP A 100 -23.80 -28.46 -24.68
C TRP A 100 -24.24 -29.89 -24.48
N LYS A 101 -25.29 -30.32 -25.21
CA LYS A 101 -25.77 -31.70 -25.22
C LYS A 101 -24.72 -32.63 -25.82
N ARG A 102 -24.03 -32.23 -26.89
CA ARG A 102 -22.96 -33.00 -27.52
C ARG A 102 -21.77 -33.16 -26.55
N ILE A 103 -21.26 -32.09 -25.97
CA ILE A 103 -20.18 -32.11 -25.00
C ILE A 103 -20.57 -32.99 -23.79
N GLY A 104 -21.83 -32.93 -23.35
CA GLY A 104 -22.32 -33.73 -22.23
C GLY A 104 -22.38 -35.23 -22.53
N LYS A 105 -22.63 -35.62 -23.78
CA LYS A 105 -22.73 -36.99 -24.25
C LYS A 105 -21.38 -37.57 -24.74
N SER A 106 -20.36 -36.69 -24.95
CA SER A 106 -19.08 -37.15 -25.51
C SER A 106 -18.45 -38.24 -24.65
N SER A 107 -18.50 -39.43 -25.17
CA SER A 107 -17.84 -40.64 -24.59
C SER A 107 -16.54 -40.98 -25.33
N HIS A 108 -16.19 -40.24 -26.39
CA HIS A 108 -15.12 -40.58 -27.33
C HIS A 108 -13.88 -39.71 -27.22
N GLY A 109 -13.65 -39.02 -26.09
CA GLY A 109 -12.40 -38.25 -25.89
C GLY A 109 -12.31 -36.94 -26.69
N GLU A 110 -13.41 -36.46 -27.29
CA GLU A 110 -13.49 -35.13 -27.96
C GLU A 110 -13.16 -34.02 -26.95
N LYS A 111 -12.42 -33.02 -27.39
CA LYS A 111 -12.06 -31.85 -26.59
C LYS A 111 -12.59 -30.57 -27.23
N TYR A 112 -12.99 -29.63 -26.40
CA TYR A 112 -13.55 -28.36 -26.87
C TYR A 112 -12.78 -27.20 -26.26
N VAL A 113 -12.29 -26.30 -27.10
CA VAL A 113 -11.68 -25.03 -26.71
C VAL A 113 -12.57 -23.90 -27.21
N ILE A 114 -13.20 -23.18 -26.31
CA ILE A 114 -14.21 -22.19 -26.63
C ILE A 114 -13.73 -20.82 -26.15
N ALA A 115 -13.71 -19.84 -27.03
CA ALA A 115 -13.58 -18.47 -26.63
C ALA A 115 -14.93 -17.78 -26.54
N SER A 116 -15.09 -16.91 -25.55
CA SER A 116 -16.26 -16.08 -25.39
C SER A 116 -15.91 -14.70 -24.89
N SER A 117 -16.59 -13.70 -25.41
CA SER A 117 -16.54 -12.32 -24.92
C SER A 117 -17.64 -12.01 -23.90
N ALA A 118 -18.68 -12.84 -23.84
CA ALA A 118 -19.79 -12.73 -22.90
C ALA A 118 -19.68 -13.74 -21.75
N PRO A 119 -20.29 -13.45 -20.59
CA PRO A 119 -20.39 -14.41 -19.50
C PRO A 119 -21.27 -15.60 -19.89
N ILE A 120 -20.75 -16.82 -19.68
CA ILE A 120 -21.50 -18.07 -19.97
C ILE A 120 -21.64 -18.93 -18.71
N ALA A 121 -21.56 -18.32 -17.52
CA ALA A 121 -21.35 -19.05 -16.29
C ALA A 121 -22.44 -20.09 -15.93
N GLU A 122 -23.72 -19.81 -16.22
CA GLU A 122 -24.83 -20.68 -15.82
C GLU A 122 -24.93 -21.92 -16.70
N GLU A 123 -24.78 -21.77 -18.01
CA GLU A 123 -24.86 -22.85 -18.99
C GLU A 123 -23.75 -23.91 -18.80
N LEU A 124 -22.60 -23.49 -18.26
CA LEU A 124 -21.42 -24.34 -18.05
C LEU A 124 -21.28 -24.89 -16.62
N LEU A 125 -22.19 -24.54 -15.72
CA LEU A 125 -22.15 -25.01 -14.34
C LEU A 125 -22.10 -26.55 -14.19
N PRO A 126 -22.86 -27.34 -14.98
CA PRO A 126 -22.79 -28.79 -14.92
C PRO A 126 -21.39 -29.34 -15.22
N PHE A 127 -20.69 -28.77 -16.21
CA PHE A 127 -19.32 -29.20 -16.57
C PHE A 127 -18.29 -28.81 -15.51
N ARG A 128 -18.47 -27.63 -14.88
CA ARG A 128 -17.62 -27.19 -13.76
C ARG A 128 -17.76 -28.09 -12.54
N VAL A 129 -18.99 -28.40 -12.14
CA VAL A 129 -19.27 -29.32 -11.03
C VAL A 129 -18.75 -30.73 -11.30
N ALA A 130 -18.80 -31.18 -12.55
CA ALA A 130 -18.24 -32.48 -12.95
C ALA A 130 -16.71 -32.49 -13.07
N GLY A 131 -16.03 -31.38 -12.84
CA GLY A 131 -14.57 -31.26 -12.97
C GLY A 131 -14.05 -31.40 -14.42
N ARG A 132 -14.93 -31.19 -15.42
CA ARG A 132 -14.64 -31.33 -16.86
C ARG A 132 -14.29 -30.01 -17.54
N LEU A 133 -14.45 -28.87 -16.85
CA LEU A 133 -14.24 -27.52 -17.37
C LEU A 133 -13.12 -26.81 -16.64
N ILE A 134 -12.19 -26.20 -17.38
CA ILE A 134 -11.29 -25.16 -16.90
C ILE A 134 -11.56 -23.83 -17.62
N THR A 135 -11.42 -22.71 -16.92
CA THR A 135 -11.62 -21.37 -17.48
C THR A 135 -10.37 -20.54 -17.35
N TYR A 136 -9.95 -19.92 -18.44
CA TYR A 136 -8.89 -18.92 -18.50
C TYR A 136 -9.51 -17.52 -18.67
N GLY A 137 -9.13 -16.63 -17.77
CA GLY A 137 -9.60 -15.24 -17.80
C GLY A 137 -8.53 -14.27 -18.32
N ILE A 138 -8.76 -12.99 -18.08
CA ILE A 138 -7.83 -11.91 -18.45
C ILE A 138 -6.44 -12.13 -17.87
N ARG A 139 -6.35 -12.66 -16.64
CA ARG A 139 -5.09 -12.85 -15.94
C ARG A 139 -4.15 -13.80 -16.67
N GLU A 140 -4.68 -14.91 -17.17
CA GLU A 140 -3.94 -15.94 -17.87
C GLU A 140 -3.63 -15.52 -19.32
N MET A 141 -4.53 -14.73 -19.91
CA MET A 141 -4.38 -14.25 -21.30
C MET A 141 -3.47 -13.01 -21.43
N LYS A 142 -3.19 -12.32 -20.33
CA LYS A 142 -2.38 -11.11 -20.34
C LYS A 142 -0.91 -11.44 -20.65
N PRO A 143 -0.32 -10.90 -21.74
CA PRO A 143 1.11 -11.05 -22.02
C PRO A 143 1.96 -10.42 -20.91
N ASN A 144 3.03 -11.09 -20.52
CA ASN A 144 4.01 -10.52 -19.59
C ASN A 144 4.94 -9.51 -20.29
N ARG A 145 5.72 -8.76 -19.51
CA ARG A 145 6.60 -7.70 -20.06
C ARG A 145 7.66 -8.24 -21.04
N GLU A 146 8.16 -9.43 -20.81
CA GLU A 146 9.17 -10.04 -21.66
C GLU A 146 8.56 -10.45 -23.01
N GLU A 147 7.35 -10.98 -23.02
CA GLU A 147 6.60 -11.31 -24.23
C GLU A 147 6.27 -10.04 -25.03
N VAL A 148 5.87 -8.95 -24.37
CA VAL A 148 5.66 -7.66 -25.02
C VAL A 148 6.95 -7.15 -25.66
N ARG A 149 8.07 -7.15 -24.94
CA ARG A 149 9.36 -6.75 -25.50
C ARG A 149 9.80 -7.63 -26.67
N ARG A 150 9.60 -8.92 -26.58
CA ARG A 150 9.88 -9.88 -27.66
C ARG A 150 9.02 -9.61 -28.88
N TYR A 151 7.74 -9.35 -28.69
CA TYR A 151 6.81 -9.00 -29.78
C TYR A 151 7.28 -7.76 -30.53
N PHE A 152 7.54 -6.65 -29.85
CA PHE A 152 8.03 -5.43 -30.50
C PHE A 152 9.43 -5.62 -31.09
N GLY A 153 10.29 -6.41 -30.48
CA GLY A 153 11.60 -6.78 -31.02
C GLY A 153 11.53 -7.51 -32.36
N LYS A 154 10.56 -8.44 -32.53
CA LYS A 154 10.30 -9.11 -33.82
C LYS A 154 9.85 -8.13 -34.92
N LYS A 155 9.23 -7.01 -34.52
CA LYS A 155 8.79 -5.91 -35.41
C LYS A 155 9.92 -4.86 -35.66
N GLY A 156 11.08 -5.06 -35.07
CA GLY A 156 12.22 -4.11 -35.19
C GLY A 156 12.10 -2.90 -34.24
N ILE A 157 11.22 -2.93 -33.27
CA ILE A 157 11.01 -1.86 -32.29
C ILE A 157 11.66 -2.28 -30.96
N TYR A 158 12.70 -1.55 -30.55
CA TYR A 158 13.35 -1.80 -29.26
C TYR A 158 12.59 -1.11 -28.13
N LEU A 159 12.15 -1.88 -27.13
CA LEU A 159 11.55 -1.36 -25.91
C LEU A 159 12.50 -1.54 -24.72
N SER A 160 12.79 -0.46 -24.00
CA SER A 160 13.45 -0.53 -22.70
C SER A 160 12.55 -1.23 -21.67
N GLU A 161 13.13 -1.68 -20.57
CA GLU A 161 12.35 -2.27 -19.47
C GLU A 161 11.41 -1.24 -18.83
N GLU A 162 11.84 0.02 -18.77
CA GLU A 162 11.04 1.14 -18.29
C GLU A 162 9.85 1.43 -19.22
N ASP A 163 10.05 1.41 -20.53
CA ASP A 163 8.96 1.59 -21.50
C ASP A 163 7.94 0.44 -21.41
N ALA A 164 8.40 -0.81 -21.29
CA ALA A 164 7.52 -1.96 -21.11
C ALA A 164 6.71 -1.87 -19.79
N PHE A 165 7.33 -1.39 -18.72
CA PHE A 165 6.63 -1.14 -17.45
C PHE A 165 5.54 -0.07 -17.59
N ARG A 166 5.85 1.05 -18.28
CA ARG A 166 4.89 2.13 -18.52
C ARG A 166 3.72 1.67 -19.39
N ILE A 167 3.99 0.90 -20.44
CA ILE A 167 2.96 0.31 -21.30
C ILE A 167 2.05 -0.62 -20.49
N GLU A 168 2.62 -1.46 -19.63
CA GLU A 168 1.84 -2.33 -18.75
C GLU A 168 0.94 -1.52 -17.80
N LYS A 169 1.48 -0.46 -17.20
CA LYS A 169 0.73 0.43 -16.30
C LYS A 169 -0.43 1.13 -17.02
N ASP A 170 -0.21 1.59 -18.27
CA ASP A 170 -1.18 2.38 -19.02
C ASP A 170 -2.26 1.54 -19.71
N PHE A 171 -1.88 0.37 -20.24
CA PHE A 171 -2.74 -0.48 -21.09
C PHE A 171 -2.94 -1.90 -20.55
N ARG A 172 -2.34 -2.25 -19.40
CA ARG A 172 -2.35 -3.61 -18.82
C ARG A 172 -1.89 -4.70 -19.80
N ASN A 173 -1.01 -4.34 -20.76
CA ASN A 173 -0.57 -5.21 -21.86
C ASN A 173 -1.72 -5.80 -22.69
N MET A 174 -2.84 -5.09 -22.83
CA MET A 174 -3.96 -5.54 -23.65
C MET A 174 -3.53 -5.67 -25.11
N PRO A 175 -3.69 -6.84 -25.74
CA PRO A 175 -3.20 -7.09 -27.10
C PRO A 175 -3.66 -6.07 -28.14
N LEU A 176 -4.92 -5.65 -28.13
CA LEU A 176 -5.43 -4.60 -29.03
C LEU A 176 -4.58 -3.31 -28.92
N CYS A 177 -4.27 -2.88 -27.71
CA CYS A 177 -3.46 -1.69 -27.51
C CYS A 177 -2.01 -1.89 -27.97
N LEU A 178 -1.47 -3.10 -27.79
CA LEU A 178 -0.12 -3.42 -28.26
C LEU A 178 -0.03 -3.38 -29.78
N TYR A 179 -1.04 -3.88 -30.50
CA TYR A 179 -1.14 -3.75 -31.97
C TYR A 179 -1.26 -2.28 -32.39
N MET A 180 -2.10 -1.48 -31.72
CA MET A 180 -2.26 -0.06 -32.04
C MET A 180 -0.99 0.76 -31.69
N LEU A 181 -0.13 0.29 -30.81
CA LEU A 181 1.14 0.92 -30.49
C LEU A 181 2.24 0.74 -31.54
N GLU A 182 2.13 -0.22 -32.46
CA GLU A 182 3.17 -0.51 -33.46
C GLU A 182 3.57 0.74 -34.28
N ASN A 183 2.60 1.39 -34.89
CA ASN A 183 2.84 2.56 -35.74
C ASN A 183 3.36 3.78 -34.95
N PRO A 184 2.73 4.18 -33.83
CA PRO A 184 3.22 5.28 -33.02
C PRO A 184 4.64 5.04 -32.47
N LEU A 185 4.96 3.83 -32.03
CA LEU A 185 6.28 3.49 -31.52
C LEU A 185 7.35 3.46 -32.62
N SER A 186 7.03 2.90 -33.79
CA SER A 186 7.97 2.85 -34.91
C SER A 186 8.33 4.24 -35.43
N SER A 187 7.43 5.19 -35.32
CA SER A 187 7.62 6.58 -35.72
C SER A 187 8.31 7.43 -34.63
N SER A 188 8.39 6.95 -33.40
CA SER A 188 8.88 7.68 -32.23
C SER A 188 10.40 7.51 -32.07
N LYS A 189 11.18 8.62 -32.16
CA LYS A 189 12.61 8.62 -31.82
C LYS A 189 12.92 8.54 -30.32
N LYS A 190 11.90 8.75 -29.46
CA LYS A 190 12.03 8.83 -27.99
C LYS A 190 11.48 7.60 -27.25
N GLY A 191 11.13 6.51 -27.98
CA GLY A 191 10.48 5.36 -27.38
C GLY A 191 9.04 5.67 -26.91
N TYR A 192 8.59 5.00 -25.85
CA TYR A 192 7.26 5.20 -25.32
C TYR A 192 7.16 6.51 -24.52
N CYS A 193 6.32 7.41 -24.97
CA CYS A 193 6.12 8.71 -24.35
C CYS A 193 4.64 9.12 -24.40
N ARG A 194 4.29 10.25 -23.77
CA ARG A 194 2.91 10.75 -23.70
C ARG A 194 2.25 10.88 -25.08
N VAL A 195 2.97 11.36 -26.08
CA VAL A 195 2.45 11.54 -27.46
C VAL A 195 2.09 10.20 -28.08
N VAL A 196 2.96 9.19 -27.93
CA VAL A 196 2.73 7.81 -28.41
C VAL A 196 1.50 7.19 -27.73
N LYS A 197 1.35 7.40 -26.42
CA LYS A 197 0.19 6.95 -25.64
C LYS A 197 -1.11 7.59 -26.14
N GLU A 198 -1.13 8.91 -26.30
CA GLU A 198 -2.29 9.65 -26.77
C GLU A 198 -2.70 9.20 -28.17
N GLN A 199 -1.75 9.04 -29.09
CA GLN A 199 -2.03 8.53 -30.45
C GLN A 199 -2.58 7.12 -30.43
N CYS A 200 -2.02 6.21 -29.67
CA CYS A 200 -2.57 4.86 -29.50
C CYS A 200 -4.00 4.88 -28.98
N LEU A 201 -4.31 5.72 -27.98
CA LEU A 201 -5.66 5.84 -27.44
C LEU A 201 -6.66 6.37 -28.49
N GLU A 202 -6.25 7.33 -29.34
CA GLU A 202 -7.08 7.80 -30.46
C GLU A 202 -7.43 6.66 -31.42
N ASP A 203 -6.46 5.85 -31.78
CA ASP A 203 -6.66 4.71 -32.69
C ASP A 203 -7.57 3.66 -32.05
N VAL A 204 -7.37 3.35 -30.76
CA VAL A 204 -8.23 2.44 -29.99
C VAL A 204 -9.65 2.96 -29.88
N TYR A 205 -9.84 4.25 -29.60
CA TYR A 205 -11.18 4.85 -29.52
C TYR A 205 -11.89 4.89 -30.86
N SER A 206 -11.16 5.16 -31.95
CA SER A 206 -11.71 5.08 -33.31
C SER A 206 -12.14 3.67 -33.65
N TRP A 207 -11.38 2.67 -33.24
CA TRP A 207 -11.73 1.27 -33.42
C TRP A 207 -12.99 0.91 -32.60
N ILE A 208 -13.07 1.31 -31.31
CA ILE A 208 -14.24 1.09 -30.46
C ILE A 208 -15.48 1.75 -31.07
N ASP A 209 -15.37 3.00 -31.56
CA ASP A 209 -16.48 3.71 -32.20
C ASP A 209 -17.01 2.97 -33.42
N LEU A 210 -16.11 2.63 -34.35
CA LEU A 210 -16.48 2.05 -35.65
C LEU A 210 -17.02 0.62 -35.54
N TYR A 211 -16.32 -0.23 -34.80
CA TYR A 211 -16.59 -1.66 -34.82
C TYR A 211 -17.51 -2.12 -33.69
N PHE A 212 -17.78 -1.26 -32.73
CA PHE A 212 -18.55 -1.65 -31.56
C PHE A 212 -19.66 -0.65 -31.22
N PHE A 213 -19.33 0.61 -30.89
CA PHE A 213 -20.33 1.56 -30.38
C PHE A 213 -21.40 1.93 -31.36
N ARG A 214 -21.05 2.19 -32.62
CA ARG A 214 -22.04 2.49 -33.70
C ARG A 214 -22.93 1.30 -34.08
N THR A 215 -22.59 0.07 -33.70
CA THR A 215 -23.41 -1.11 -33.94
C THR A 215 -24.52 -1.28 -32.91
N LEU A 216 -24.48 -0.49 -31.82
CA LEU A 216 -25.51 -0.47 -30.80
C LEU A 216 -26.74 0.34 -31.26
N LEU A 217 -27.91 0.07 -30.67
CA LEU A 217 -29.07 0.92 -30.85
C LEU A 217 -28.77 2.35 -30.38
N VAL A 218 -29.29 3.36 -31.04
CA VAL A 218 -29.05 4.78 -30.68
C VAL A 218 -29.51 5.06 -29.25
N GLU A 219 -30.59 4.43 -28.80
CA GLU A 219 -31.07 4.52 -27.42
C GLU A 219 -30.03 3.97 -26.44
N ASP A 220 -29.48 2.77 -26.73
CA ASP A 220 -28.43 2.14 -25.89
C ASP A 220 -27.13 3.00 -25.84
N GLN A 221 -26.75 3.64 -26.98
CA GLN A 221 -25.63 4.56 -27.04
C GLN A 221 -25.82 5.74 -26.07
N ASN A 222 -26.99 6.38 -26.09
CA ASN A 222 -27.31 7.50 -25.21
C ASN A 222 -27.32 7.10 -23.75
N ILE A 223 -27.89 5.94 -23.41
CA ILE A 223 -27.88 5.43 -22.03
C ILE A 223 -26.45 5.15 -21.56
N LEU A 224 -25.66 4.50 -22.41
CA LEU A 224 -24.25 4.20 -22.07
C LEU A 224 -23.44 5.46 -21.79
N VAL A 225 -23.62 6.52 -22.56
CA VAL A 225 -22.92 7.80 -22.34
C VAL A 225 -23.33 8.41 -21.00
N ARG A 226 -24.64 8.40 -20.65
CA ARG A 226 -25.12 8.86 -19.33
C ARG A 226 -24.50 8.04 -18.19
N LEU A 227 -24.45 6.71 -18.34
CA LEU A 227 -23.93 5.82 -17.33
C LEU A 227 -22.38 5.88 -17.19
N SER A 228 -21.67 6.53 -18.11
CA SER A 228 -20.21 6.64 -18.08
C SER A 228 -19.66 7.42 -16.89
N PHE A 229 -20.49 8.17 -16.19
CA PHE A 229 -20.11 8.91 -14.99
C PHE A 229 -20.01 8.03 -13.74
N PHE A 230 -20.49 6.79 -13.77
CA PHE A 230 -20.54 5.89 -12.63
C PHE A 230 -19.44 4.83 -12.73
N GLU A 231 -18.82 4.52 -11.60
CA GLU A 231 -17.79 3.49 -11.51
C GLU A 231 -18.40 2.10 -11.41
N GLU A 232 -19.41 1.94 -10.58
CA GLU A 232 -20.18 0.72 -10.44
C GLU A 232 -21.62 0.94 -10.93
N LEU A 233 -22.14 0.00 -11.69
CA LEU A 233 -23.49 0.01 -12.21
C LEU A 233 -24.32 -1.06 -11.52
N THR A 234 -25.49 -0.69 -11.03
CA THR A 234 -26.49 -1.62 -10.49
C THR A 234 -27.76 -1.53 -11.31
N GLU A 235 -28.63 -2.56 -11.27
CA GLU A 235 -29.93 -2.49 -11.92
C GLU A 235 -30.72 -1.25 -11.48
N GLU A 236 -30.67 -0.94 -10.17
CA GLU A 236 -31.38 0.20 -9.59
C GLU A 236 -30.85 1.53 -10.10
N LEU A 237 -29.54 1.71 -10.19
CA LEU A 237 -28.91 2.90 -10.75
C LEU A 237 -29.33 3.10 -12.22
N ILE A 238 -29.30 2.03 -13.00
CA ILE A 238 -29.61 2.07 -14.42
C ILE A 238 -31.06 2.51 -14.64
N TRP A 239 -32.06 1.88 -14.01
CA TRP A 239 -33.46 2.26 -14.24
C TRP A 239 -33.76 3.65 -13.64
N SER A 240 -33.15 4.08 -12.55
CA SER A 240 -33.43 5.38 -11.94
C SER A 240 -32.87 6.57 -12.73
N LEU A 241 -31.74 6.39 -13.44
CA LEU A 241 -31.03 7.47 -14.14
C LEU A 241 -31.18 7.44 -15.67
N ALA A 242 -31.53 6.29 -16.23
CA ALA A 242 -31.71 6.11 -17.68
C ALA A 242 -33.14 6.26 -18.16
N ASP A 243 -34.07 6.63 -17.30
CA ASP A 243 -35.51 6.76 -17.60
C ASP A 243 -36.13 5.46 -18.12
N LEU A 244 -35.67 4.31 -17.61
CA LEU A 244 -36.13 2.98 -17.98
C LEU A 244 -37.04 2.39 -16.89
N SER A 245 -38.00 1.57 -17.30
CA SER A 245 -38.66 0.68 -16.35
C SER A 245 -37.72 -0.44 -15.90
N VAL A 246 -38.02 -1.09 -14.78
CA VAL A 246 -37.25 -2.25 -14.28
C VAL A 246 -37.12 -3.36 -15.33
N LYS A 247 -38.17 -3.57 -16.16
CA LYS A 247 -38.17 -4.58 -17.23
C LYS A 247 -37.25 -4.17 -18.39
N GLU A 248 -37.29 -2.91 -18.77
CA GLU A 248 -36.43 -2.37 -19.84
C GLU A 248 -34.98 -2.34 -19.45
N SER A 249 -34.64 -1.99 -18.18
CA SER A 249 -33.27 -2.03 -17.70
C SER A 249 -32.68 -3.43 -17.68
N LYS A 250 -33.47 -4.44 -17.31
CA LYS A 250 -33.02 -5.84 -17.41
C LYS A 250 -32.79 -6.26 -18.87
N ALA A 251 -33.68 -5.89 -19.79
CA ALA A 251 -33.51 -6.16 -21.21
C ALA A 251 -32.28 -5.44 -21.79
N PHE A 252 -32.05 -4.20 -21.39
CA PHE A 252 -30.84 -3.42 -21.73
C PHE A 252 -29.56 -4.12 -21.27
N ILE A 253 -29.47 -4.49 -19.98
CA ILE A 253 -28.32 -5.22 -19.43
C ILE A 253 -28.09 -6.53 -20.18
N GLN A 254 -29.13 -7.30 -20.42
CA GLN A 254 -29.02 -8.56 -21.17
C GLN A 254 -28.52 -8.36 -22.61
N ARG A 255 -28.98 -7.31 -23.31
CA ARG A 255 -28.47 -6.96 -24.65
C ARG A 255 -26.97 -6.65 -24.60
N LEU A 256 -26.54 -5.87 -23.62
CA LEU A 256 -25.12 -5.51 -23.47
C LEU A 256 -24.24 -6.71 -23.10
N LEU A 257 -24.72 -7.57 -22.20
CA LEU A 257 -24.00 -8.79 -21.81
C LEU A 257 -23.90 -9.77 -23.00
N LYS A 258 -24.93 -9.90 -23.81
CA LYS A 258 -24.90 -10.74 -25.03
C LYS A 258 -23.87 -10.25 -26.06
N LYS A 259 -23.71 -8.93 -26.20
CA LYS A 259 -22.68 -8.35 -27.08
C LYS A 259 -21.25 -8.49 -26.52
N GLY A 260 -21.11 -8.83 -25.25
CA GLY A 260 -19.84 -9.04 -24.56
C GLY A 260 -18.98 -7.79 -24.45
N SER A 261 -18.12 -7.72 -23.40
CA SER A 261 -17.03 -6.77 -23.35
C SER A 261 -17.32 -5.33 -22.92
N ILE A 262 -18.55 -4.91 -22.81
CA ILE A 262 -18.88 -3.57 -22.29
C ILE A 262 -18.90 -3.59 -20.77
N LEU A 263 -19.70 -4.52 -20.23
CA LEU A 263 -19.93 -4.67 -18.81
C LEU A 263 -19.14 -5.85 -18.25
N ILE A 264 -18.36 -5.59 -17.22
CA ILE A 264 -17.62 -6.61 -16.46
C ILE A 264 -18.39 -6.83 -15.17
N PRO A 265 -18.85 -8.04 -14.85
CA PRO A 265 -19.52 -8.32 -13.59
C PRO A 265 -18.51 -8.21 -12.44
N THR A 266 -18.86 -7.42 -11.42
CA THR A 266 -18.10 -7.25 -10.17
C THR A 266 -18.74 -7.98 -8.99
N GLY A 267 -19.99 -8.38 -9.15
CA GLY A 267 -20.78 -9.11 -8.15
C GLY A 267 -22.19 -9.44 -8.66
N VAL A 268 -23.02 -9.98 -7.80
CA VAL A 268 -24.42 -10.28 -8.13
C VAL A 268 -25.18 -8.98 -8.38
N GLY A 269 -25.66 -8.77 -9.61
CA GLY A 269 -26.38 -7.56 -10.00
C GLY A 269 -25.53 -6.28 -10.03
N ARG A 270 -24.22 -6.41 -10.17
CA ARG A 270 -23.26 -5.30 -10.20
C ARG A 270 -22.32 -5.45 -11.37
N TRP A 271 -22.02 -4.36 -12.02
CA TRP A 271 -21.16 -4.30 -13.21
C TRP A 271 -20.30 -3.05 -13.19
N GLU A 272 -19.18 -3.11 -13.89
CA GLU A 272 -18.37 -1.95 -14.24
C GLU A 272 -18.11 -1.89 -15.75
N PHE A 273 -17.82 -0.72 -16.28
CA PHE A 273 -17.36 -0.64 -17.66
C PHE A 273 -15.93 -1.16 -17.77
N SER A 274 -15.62 -1.84 -18.87
CA SER A 274 -14.21 -2.08 -19.20
C SER A 274 -13.49 -0.74 -19.31
N ILE A 275 -12.25 -0.69 -18.80
CA ILE A 275 -11.49 0.57 -18.59
C ILE A 275 -11.42 1.43 -19.86
N LEU A 276 -11.10 0.83 -20.99
CA LEU A 276 -10.99 1.56 -22.27
C LEU A 276 -12.36 2.02 -22.77
N PHE A 277 -13.37 1.20 -22.62
CA PHE A 277 -14.73 1.55 -23.05
C PHE A 277 -15.31 2.67 -22.17
N GLY A 278 -15.14 2.62 -20.87
CA GLY A 278 -15.56 3.69 -19.96
C GLY A 278 -14.87 5.03 -20.29
N LYS A 279 -13.56 5.02 -20.60
CA LYS A 279 -12.85 6.22 -21.05
C LYS A 279 -13.36 6.73 -22.41
N PHE A 280 -13.64 5.84 -23.33
CA PHE A 280 -14.25 6.18 -24.63
C PHE A 280 -15.61 6.84 -24.44
N LEU A 281 -16.51 6.27 -23.62
CA LEU A 281 -17.82 6.84 -23.34
C LEU A 281 -17.75 8.26 -22.76
N LYS A 282 -16.82 8.49 -21.80
CA LYS A 282 -16.59 9.83 -21.24
C LYS A 282 -16.19 10.86 -22.29
N ARG A 283 -15.47 10.44 -23.33
CA ARG A 283 -15.14 11.29 -24.46
C ARG A 283 -16.35 11.60 -25.36
N CYS A 284 -17.30 10.68 -25.43
CA CYS A 284 -18.53 10.86 -26.21
C CYS A 284 -19.51 11.85 -25.58
N VAL A 285 -19.35 12.18 -24.28
CA VAL A 285 -20.28 13.05 -23.53
C VAL A 285 -20.60 14.34 -24.26
N GLN A 286 -19.57 15.09 -24.68
CA GLN A 286 -19.76 16.38 -25.36
C GLN A 286 -20.54 16.27 -26.70
N LYS A 287 -20.54 15.09 -27.33
CA LYS A 287 -21.24 14.84 -28.60
C LYS A 287 -22.70 14.45 -28.37
N TYR A 288 -22.99 13.77 -27.26
CA TYR A 288 -24.31 13.14 -27.02
C TYR A 288 -25.14 13.89 -25.98
N MET A 289 -24.54 14.80 -25.19
CA MET A 289 -25.23 15.50 -24.12
C MET A 289 -24.92 17.01 -24.19
N ASP A 290 -25.96 17.81 -24.14
CA ASP A 290 -25.83 19.24 -23.92
C ASP A 290 -25.69 19.60 -22.42
N GLN A 291 -25.51 20.89 -22.13
CA GLN A 291 -25.28 21.34 -20.75
C GLN A 291 -26.51 21.18 -19.85
N GLU A 292 -27.71 21.25 -20.40
CA GLU A 292 -28.96 21.09 -19.66
C GLU A 292 -29.16 19.62 -19.25
N MET A 293 -28.94 18.71 -20.18
CA MET A 293 -28.96 17.25 -19.92
C MET A 293 -27.92 16.84 -18.89
N LEU A 294 -26.71 17.41 -18.92
CA LEU A 294 -25.67 17.15 -17.96
C LEU A 294 -26.05 17.64 -16.56
N THR A 295 -26.60 18.84 -16.49
CA THR A 295 -27.02 19.45 -15.21
C THR A 295 -28.14 18.61 -14.57
N ASP A 296 -29.12 18.17 -15.36
CA ASP A 296 -30.21 17.31 -14.90
C ASP A 296 -29.67 15.94 -14.41
N LEU A 297 -28.79 15.31 -15.19
CA LEU A 297 -28.17 14.05 -14.81
C LEU A 297 -27.42 14.17 -13.49
N TYR A 298 -26.61 15.23 -13.31
CA TYR A 298 -25.85 15.41 -12.09
C TYR A 298 -26.76 15.64 -10.87
N ARG A 299 -27.86 16.41 -11.03
CA ARG A 299 -28.82 16.63 -9.95
C ARG A 299 -29.49 15.33 -9.53
N ARG A 300 -30.02 14.56 -10.49
CA ARG A 300 -30.64 13.26 -10.22
C ARG A 300 -29.67 12.24 -9.61
N SER A 301 -28.42 12.29 -10.03
CA SER A 301 -27.37 11.43 -9.47
C SER A 301 -27.04 11.80 -8.02
N MET A 302 -26.94 13.09 -7.72
CA MET A 302 -26.75 13.60 -6.35
C MET A 302 -27.90 13.13 -5.45
N GLU A 303 -29.16 13.37 -5.86
CA GLU A 303 -30.35 12.95 -5.11
C GLU A 303 -30.41 11.43 -4.89
N TYR A 304 -30.04 10.64 -5.89
CA TYR A 304 -29.98 9.17 -5.80
C TYR A 304 -29.00 8.73 -4.69
N TYR A 305 -27.80 9.28 -4.68
CA TYR A 305 -26.79 8.91 -3.67
C TYR A 305 -27.13 9.46 -2.28
N GLU A 306 -27.76 10.62 -2.17
CA GLU A 306 -28.28 11.13 -0.90
C GLU A 306 -29.33 10.19 -0.29
N GLN A 307 -30.27 9.68 -1.09
CA GLN A 307 -31.26 8.70 -0.65
C GLN A 307 -30.61 7.38 -0.18
N LYS A 308 -29.42 7.05 -0.69
CA LYS A 308 -28.63 5.89 -0.26
C LYS A 308 -27.71 6.17 0.93
N ASN A 309 -27.70 7.41 1.45
CA ASN A 309 -26.75 7.88 2.46
C ASN A 309 -25.27 7.76 2.02
N ASP A 310 -25.01 7.72 0.70
CA ASP A 310 -23.65 7.75 0.15
C ASP A 310 -23.22 9.19 -0.11
N CYS A 311 -22.80 9.86 0.95
CA CYS A 311 -22.38 11.26 0.88
C CYS A 311 -21.14 11.48 0.00
N PHE A 312 -20.24 10.49 -0.14
CA PHE A 312 -19.05 10.62 -1.00
C PHE A 312 -19.41 10.68 -2.48
N SER A 313 -20.29 9.78 -2.93
CA SER A 313 -20.74 9.78 -4.30
C SER A 313 -21.63 11.00 -4.61
N ALA A 314 -22.50 11.40 -3.69
CA ALA A 314 -23.32 12.60 -3.83
C ALA A 314 -22.46 13.86 -3.95
N LEU A 315 -21.41 14.01 -3.11
CA LEU A 315 -20.48 15.15 -3.11
C LEU A 315 -19.82 15.36 -4.48
N ARG A 316 -19.46 14.29 -5.17
CA ARG A 316 -18.88 14.37 -6.52
C ARG A 316 -19.81 15.06 -7.51
N PHE A 317 -21.10 14.80 -7.44
CA PHE A 317 -22.08 15.42 -8.33
C PHE A 317 -22.44 16.84 -7.90
N ALA A 318 -22.50 17.12 -6.59
CA ALA A 318 -22.65 18.49 -6.08
C ALA A 318 -21.48 19.39 -6.54
N ASP A 319 -20.27 18.86 -6.54
CA ASP A 319 -19.09 19.56 -7.02
C ASP A 319 -19.14 19.85 -8.53
N LEU A 320 -19.59 18.91 -9.35
CA LEU A 320 -19.82 19.11 -10.80
C LEU A 320 -20.89 20.16 -11.08
N LEU A 321 -21.87 20.31 -10.20
CA LEU A 321 -22.89 21.34 -10.25
C LEU A 321 -22.44 22.70 -9.74
N ASN A 322 -21.31 22.79 -9.05
CA ASN A 322 -20.86 23.94 -8.22
C ASN A 322 -21.92 24.33 -7.17
N ASP A 323 -22.62 23.34 -6.63
CA ASP A 323 -23.66 23.54 -5.61
C ASP A 323 -23.01 23.57 -4.21
N TRP A 324 -22.52 24.76 -3.84
CA TRP A 324 -21.80 24.97 -2.57
C TRP A 324 -22.66 24.65 -1.34
N GLU A 325 -23.96 24.89 -1.39
CA GLU A 325 -24.84 24.63 -0.26
C GLU A 325 -24.97 23.14 0.03
N HIS A 326 -25.23 22.33 -1.00
CA HIS A 326 -25.23 20.87 -0.84
C HIS A 326 -23.85 20.32 -0.51
N MET A 327 -22.78 20.83 -1.11
CA MET A 327 -21.42 20.41 -0.77
C MET A 327 -21.11 20.61 0.72
N VAL A 328 -21.48 21.73 1.31
CA VAL A 328 -21.28 22.01 2.74
C VAL A 328 -22.04 21.01 3.61
N VAL A 329 -23.28 20.71 3.25
CA VAL A 329 -24.10 19.74 3.99
C VAL A 329 -23.49 18.34 3.90
N LEU A 330 -23.11 17.89 2.70
CA LEU A 330 -22.54 16.56 2.46
C LEU A 330 -21.18 16.38 3.16
N LEU A 331 -20.29 17.36 3.02
CA LEU A 331 -19.00 17.36 3.71
C LEU A 331 -19.19 17.39 5.24
N GLY A 332 -20.12 18.20 5.74
CA GLY A 332 -20.45 18.21 7.17
C GLY A 332 -20.95 16.86 7.65
N ASN A 333 -21.73 16.11 6.86
CA ASN A 333 -22.19 14.77 7.19
C ASN A 333 -21.01 13.77 7.18
N ILE A 334 -20.13 13.84 6.18
CA ILE A 334 -18.94 12.99 6.11
C ILE A 334 -18.05 13.23 7.33
N PHE A 335 -17.75 14.49 7.66
CA PHE A 335 -16.86 14.83 8.78
C PHE A 335 -17.50 14.61 10.18
N ARG A 336 -18.77 14.28 10.25
CA ARG A 336 -19.41 13.76 11.48
C ARG A 336 -19.28 12.25 11.64
N GLY A 337 -18.90 11.54 10.60
CA GLY A 337 -18.71 10.09 10.61
C GLY A 337 -17.36 9.64 11.17
N LYS A 338 -16.96 8.43 10.80
CA LYS A 338 -15.65 7.87 11.16
C LYS A 338 -14.55 8.59 10.35
N LEU A 339 -13.63 9.25 11.06
CA LEU A 339 -12.59 10.07 10.47
C LEU A 339 -11.22 9.38 10.51
N SER A 340 -10.51 9.44 9.39
CA SER A 340 -9.09 9.09 9.27
C SER A 340 -8.34 10.21 8.55
N CYS A 341 -7.01 10.28 8.68
CA CYS A 341 -6.21 11.26 7.93
C CYS A 341 -6.41 11.14 6.41
N GLU A 342 -6.64 9.93 5.93
CA GLU A 342 -6.92 9.67 4.51
C GLU A 342 -8.20 10.36 4.03
N VAL A 343 -9.27 10.35 4.81
CA VAL A 343 -10.53 11.03 4.49
C VAL A 343 -10.31 12.54 4.35
N PHE A 344 -9.56 13.16 5.28
CA PHE A 344 -9.25 14.59 5.20
C PHE A 344 -8.45 14.95 3.95
N LEU A 345 -7.48 14.13 3.56
CA LEU A 345 -6.68 14.35 2.36
C LEU A 345 -7.48 14.12 1.08
N LYS A 346 -8.30 13.07 1.00
CA LYS A 346 -9.16 12.81 -0.16
C LYS A 346 -10.15 13.93 -0.43
N LEU A 347 -10.64 14.59 0.61
CA LEU A 347 -11.62 15.67 0.51
C LEU A 347 -11.00 17.07 0.49
N GLU A 348 -9.67 17.19 0.49
CA GLU A 348 -8.99 18.47 0.58
C GLU A 348 -9.34 19.39 -0.58
N ASP A 349 -9.27 18.90 -1.82
CA ASP A 349 -9.60 19.70 -3.00
C ASP A 349 -11.06 20.20 -2.99
N ALA A 350 -11.98 19.37 -2.50
CA ALA A 350 -13.37 19.75 -2.34
C ALA A 350 -13.52 20.87 -1.29
N CYS A 351 -12.84 20.75 -0.15
CA CYS A 351 -12.85 21.77 0.90
C CYS A 351 -12.22 23.10 0.44
N LEU A 352 -11.15 23.04 -0.39
CA LEU A 352 -10.46 24.22 -0.91
C LEU A 352 -11.31 25.01 -1.91
N ARG A 353 -12.20 24.35 -2.63
CA ARG A 353 -13.09 25.01 -3.58
C ARG A 353 -14.26 25.75 -2.94
N ILE A 354 -14.62 25.39 -1.70
CA ILE A 354 -15.75 26.04 -1.02
C ILE A 354 -15.41 27.50 -0.71
N PRO A 355 -16.25 28.47 -1.12
CA PRO A 355 -16.05 29.87 -0.80
C PRO A 355 -16.03 30.11 0.71
N GLU A 356 -15.24 31.10 1.15
CA GLU A 356 -14.99 31.37 2.58
C GLU A 356 -16.29 31.69 3.36
N LEU A 357 -17.30 32.26 2.70
CA LEU A 357 -18.59 32.52 3.28
C LEU A 357 -19.27 31.26 3.80
N TYR A 358 -19.26 30.19 3.00
CA TYR A 358 -19.85 28.89 3.36
C TYR A 358 -18.97 28.12 4.35
N LEU A 359 -17.65 28.24 4.22
CA LEU A 359 -16.69 27.63 5.13
C LEU A 359 -16.91 28.10 6.57
N LYS A 360 -17.07 29.43 6.77
CA LYS A 360 -17.26 30.02 8.10
C LYS A 360 -18.59 29.68 8.77
N SER A 361 -19.56 29.17 8.05
CA SER A 361 -20.86 28.78 8.58
C SER A 361 -20.93 27.32 9.06
N CYS A 362 -19.92 26.50 8.76
CA CYS A 362 -19.94 25.06 9.07
C CYS A 362 -18.77 24.67 9.99
N PRO A 363 -19.04 24.29 11.25
CA PRO A 363 -18.00 23.90 12.20
C PRO A 363 -17.17 22.71 11.74
N GLU A 364 -17.79 21.72 11.10
CA GLU A 364 -17.12 20.53 10.60
C GLU A 364 -16.12 20.85 9.48
N LEU A 365 -16.42 21.85 8.64
CA LEU A 365 -15.49 22.31 7.60
C LEU A 365 -14.32 23.09 8.19
N LEU A 366 -14.55 23.93 9.19
CA LEU A 366 -13.46 24.62 9.90
C LEU A 366 -12.55 23.61 10.59
N MET A 367 -13.13 22.60 11.23
CA MET A 367 -12.39 21.48 11.82
C MET A 367 -11.58 20.75 10.75
N ALA A 368 -12.19 20.40 9.62
CA ALA A 368 -11.51 19.70 8.53
C ALA A 368 -10.35 20.52 7.96
N ARG A 369 -10.53 21.84 7.73
CA ARG A 369 -9.44 22.71 7.28
C ARG A 369 -8.31 22.79 8.30
N SER A 370 -8.65 22.90 9.61
CA SER A 370 -7.62 22.87 10.67
C SER A 370 -6.80 21.58 10.64
N VAL A 371 -7.45 20.42 10.47
CA VAL A 371 -6.77 19.11 10.35
C VAL A 371 -5.93 19.04 9.09
N GLN A 372 -6.45 19.44 7.93
CA GLN A 372 -5.73 19.43 6.66
C GLN A 372 -4.44 20.26 6.72
N GLU A 373 -4.51 21.46 7.29
CA GLU A 373 -3.30 22.28 7.50
C GLU A 373 -2.33 21.63 8.50
N ALA A 374 -2.83 20.98 9.54
CA ALA A 374 -1.99 20.25 10.47
C ALA A 374 -1.29 19.04 9.83
N ILE A 375 -1.97 18.30 8.95
CA ILE A 375 -1.37 17.21 8.17
C ILE A 375 -0.22 17.71 7.29
N ARG A 376 -0.34 18.93 6.76
CA ARG A 376 0.69 19.59 5.96
C ARG A 376 1.83 20.21 6.77
N GLY A 377 1.73 20.20 8.10
CA GLY A 377 2.69 20.84 9.00
C GLY A 377 2.48 22.33 9.22
N ASN A 378 1.42 22.94 8.66
CA ASN A 378 1.10 24.36 8.79
C ASN A 378 0.40 24.66 10.12
N ALA A 379 1.19 24.71 11.21
CA ALA A 379 0.65 24.82 12.57
C ALA A 379 -0.08 26.17 12.82
N GLU A 380 0.37 27.25 12.22
CA GLU A 380 -0.25 28.57 12.41
C GLU A 380 -1.62 28.64 11.76
N GLU A 381 -1.75 28.22 10.51
CA GLU A 381 -3.00 28.16 9.79
C GLU A 381 -4.01 27.24 10.47
N SER A 382 -3.54 26.06 10.93
CA SER A 382 -4.37 25.14 11.70
C SER A 382 -4.95 25.79 12.94
N ARG A 383 -4.15 26.57 13.71
CA ARG A 383 -4.61 27.30 14.89
C ARG A 383 -5.61 28.41 14.56
N LEU A 384 -5.49 29.06 13.41
CA LEU A 384 -6.45 30.10 12.99
C LEU A 384 -7.86 29.52 12.83
N TYR A 385 -8.00 28.36 12.20
CA TYR A 385 -9.31 27.68 12.08
C TYR A 385 -9.84 27.21 13.44
N GLU A 386 -8.98 26.69 14.32
CA GLU A 386 -9.34 26.34 15.70
C GLU A 386 -9.87 27.55 16.48
N GLN A 387 -9.20 28.71 16.39
CA GLN A 387 -9.63 29.93 17.03
C GLN A 387 -11.00 30.40 16.51
N GLN A 388 -11.28 30.20 15.23
CA GLN A 388 -12.60 30.51 14.67
C GLN A 388 -13.69 29.61 15.29
N LEU A 389 -13.41 28.32 15.47
CA LEU A 389 -14.34 27.40 16.17
C LEU A 389 -14.63 27.85 17.61
N TYR A 390 -13.60 28.26 18.37
CA TYR A 390 -13.82 28.78 19.74
C TYR A 390 -14.64 30.07 19.74
N ARG A 391 -14.43 30.99 18.81
CA ARG A 391 -15.26 32.21 18.67
C ARG A 391 -16.70 31.88 18.33
N MET A 392 -16.95 30.90 17.47
CA MET A 392 -18.29 30.41 17.18
C MET A 392 -18.94 29.81 18.44
N LEU A 393 -18.17 29.01 19.21
CA LEU A 393 -18.68 28.42 20.46
C LEU A 393 -19.15 29.46 21.47
N GLU A 394 -18.43 30.58 21.61
CA GLU A 394 -18.77 31.69 22.51
C GLU A 394 -20.04 32.44 22.08
N GLN A 395 -20.34 32.47 20.77
CA GLN A 395 -21.46 33.23 20.18
C GLN A 395 -22.74 32.39 20.03
N THR A 396 -22.69 31.10 20.28
CA THR A 396 -23.80 30.18 20.05
C THR A 396 -24.30 29.53 21.34
N SER A 397 -25.51 28.96 21.30
CA SER A 397 -26.09 28.22 22.42
C SER A 397 -26.92 27.02 21.96
N GLY A 398 -27.22 26.12 22.87
CA GLY A 398 -28.09 24.96 22.63
C GLY A 398 -27.46 23.92 21.69
N LYS A 399 -28.22 23.43 20.72
CA LYS A 399 -27.77 22.34 19.83
C LYS A 399 -26.55 22.69 18.98
N GLU A 400 -26.47 23.93 18.52
CA GLU A 400 -25.35 24.37 17.71
C GLU A 400 -24.05 24.45 18.52
N GLN A 401 -24.14 24.86 19.79
CA GLN A 401 -23.02 24.82 20.72
C GLN A 401 -22.46 23.41 20.92
N ILE A 402 -23.35 22.40 21.04
CA ILE A 402 -22.96 20.99 21.15
C ILE A 402 -22.26 20.55 19.84
N ARG A 403 -22.78 20.94 18.69
CA ARG A 403 -22.19 20.62 17.36
C ARG A 403 -20.78 21.19 17.20
N ILE A 404 -20.55 22.43 17.62
CA ILE A 404 -19.23 23.05 17.60
C ILE A 404 -18.30 22.34 18.61
N SER A 405 -18.80 21.99 19.79
CA SER A 405 -18.03 21.21 20.78
C SER A 405 -17.60 19.85 20.22
N GLN A 406 -18.45 19.17 19.45
CA GLN A 406 -18.12 17.93 18.77
C GLN A 406 -17.00 18.14 17.74
N ALA A 407 -17.07 19.20 16.93
CA ALA A 407 -16.02 19.52 15.97
C ALA A 407 -14.67 19.80 16.64
N LEU A 408 -14.66 20.57 17.76
CA LEU A 408 -13.46 20.82 18.55
C LEU A 408 -12.90 19.52 19.18
N PHE A 409 -13.77 18.67 19.67
CA PHE A 409 -13.36 17.38 20.23
C PHE A 409 -12.74 16.48 19.15
N CYS A 410 -13.34 16.40 17.97
CA CYS A 410 -12.79 15.66 16.83
C CYS A 410 -11.43 16.26 16.37
N LEU A 411 -11.33 17.58 16.30
CA LEU A 411 -10.08 18.26 15.99
C LEU A 411 -8.96 17.82 16.94
N GLU A 412 -9.24 17.82 18.24
CA GLU A 412 -8.27 17.41 19.24
C GLU A 412 -7.90 15.92 19.17
N GLN A 413 -8.78 15.08 18.64
CA GLN A 413 -8.45 13.67 18.47
C GLN A 413 -7.53 13.43 17.26
N VAL A 414 -7.83 14.05 16.13
CA VAL A 414 -7.18 13.76 14.84
C VAL A 414 -5.90 14.57 14.64
N ARG A 415 -5.89 15.84 15.05
CA ARG A 415 -4.74 16.72 14.87
C ARG A 415 -3.53 16.21 15.66
N PRO A 416 -2.32 16.12 15.06
CA PRO A 416 -1.12 15.74 15.79
C PRO A 416 -0.81 16.73 16.91
N GLY A 417 -0.13 16.27 17.95
CA GLY A 417 0.40 17.19 18.94
C GLY A 417 0.49 16.65 20.37
N GLY A 418 1.28 17.36 21.15
CA GLY A 418 1.47 17.11 22.59
C GLY A 418 0.19 17.33 23.37
N VAL A 419 -0.11 16.38 24.24
CA VAL A 419 -1.26 16.44 25.15
C VAL A 419 -0.80 16.95 26.49
N THR A 420 -1.46 18.01 26.99
CA THR A 420 -1.23 18.56 28.34
C THR A 420 -2.49 18.39 29.20
N ALA A 421 -2.30 18.35 30.51
CA ALA A 421 -3.40 18.27 31.46
C ALA A 421 -4.39 19.45 31.32
N GLU A 422 -3.86 20.64 31.02
CA GLU A 422 -4.69 21.84 30.82
C GLU A 422 -5.57 21.71 29.58
N LYS A 423 -4.99 21.26 28.47
CA LYS A 423 -5.69 21.04 27.21
C LYS A 423 -6.77 19.96 27.35
N LEU A 424 -6.45 18.87 28.02
CA LEU A 424 -7.44 17.81 28.28
C LEU A 424 -8.61 18.33 29.12
N ARG A 425 -8.33 19.10 30.18
CA ARG A 425 -9.39 19.73 30.99
C ARG A 425 -10.25 20.71 30.19
N GLN A 426 -9.63 21.50 29.33
CA GLN A 426 -10.34 22.42 28.43
C GLN A 426 -11.31 21.67 27.52
N VAL A 427 -10.85 20.61 26.86
CA VAL A 427 -11.68 19.78 25.98
C VAL A 427 -12.81 19.08 26.73
N MET A 428 -12.53 18.54 27.93
CA MET A 428 -13.56 17.90 28.78
C MET A 428 -14.59 18.90 29.36
N SER A 429 -14.25 20.18 29.46
CA SER A 429 -15.16 21.22 29.90
C SER A 429 -16.08 21.76 28.80
N LEU A 430 -15.92 21.33 27.56
CA LEU A 430 -16.79 21.71 26.45
C LEU A 430 -18.24 21.27 26.71
N PRO A 431 -19.24 22.08 26.31
CA PRO A 431 -20.66 21.71 26.41
C PRO A 431 -20.94 20.34 25.76
N GLY A 432 -21.52 19.42 26.53
CA GLY A 432 -21.78 18.05 26.05
C GLY A 432 -20.57 17.13 26.01
N GLY A 433 -19.38 17.54 26.47
CA GLY A 433 -18.13 16.77 26.39
C GLY A 433 -18.23 15.35 26.96
N MET A 434 -18.90 15.17 28.09
CA MET A 434 -19.15 13.84 28.71
C MET A 434 -20.15 12.99 27.91
N GLU A 435 -21.17 13.61 27.29
CA GLU A 435 -22.14 12.89 26.45
C GLU A 435 -21.50 12.44 25.13
N ILE A 436 -20.59 13.24 24.59
CA ILE A 436 -19.84 12.91 23.37
C ILE A 436 -18.99 11.65 23.59
N LEU A 437 -18.31 11.55 24.73
CA LEU A 437 -17.53 10.36 25.09
C LEU A 437 -18.42 9.12 25.35
N GLY A 438 -19.63 9.31 25.89
CA GLY A 438 -20.50 8.19 26.30
C GLY A 438 -21.37 7.57 25.21
N ARG A 439 -21.59 8.23 24.08
CA ARG A 439 -22.53 7.76 23.03
C ARG A 439 -21.99 6.64 22.13
N GLY A 440 -20.75 6.21 22.29
CA GLY A 440 -20.19 5.09 21.52
C GLY A 440 -20.04 5.31 20.01
N GLU A 441 -20.56 6.42 19.47
CA GLU A 441 -20.45 6.79 18.05
C GLU A 441 -19.00 7.06 17.64
N TYR A 442 -18.13 7.30 18.63
CA TYR A 442 -16.70 7.56 18.47
C TYR A 442 -15.79 6.35 18.77
N GLN A 443 -16.35 5.14 18.95
CA GLN A 443 -15.55 3.93 19.26
C GLN A 443 -14.47 3.59 18.23
N GLY A 444 -14.55 4.15 17.03
CA GLY A 444 -13.57 3.92 15.96
C GLY A 444 -12.37 4.86 15.95
N ASN A 445 -12.45 6.04 16.57
CA ASN A 445 -11.47 7.11 16.39
C ASN A 445 -10.32 7.10 17.41
N PHE A 446 -10.39 6.26 18.45
CA PHE A 446 -9.27 6.07 19.39
C PHE A 446 -8.18 5.11 18.89
N LEU A 447 -8.36 4.51 17.73
CA LEU A 447 -7.33 3.66 17.18
C LEU A 447 -6.20 4.54 16.60
N PRO A 448 -4.98 4.38 17.08
CA PRO A 448 -3.87 5.15 16.54
C PRO A 448 -3.67 4.80 15.07
N GLU A 449 -3.52 5.80 14.22
CA GLU A 449 -3.02 5.64 12.85
C GLU A 449 -1.52 5.33 12.85
N GLN A 450 -0.93 5.30 14.04
CA GLN A 450 0.48 5.13 14.29
C GLN A 450 0.75 3.96 15.23
N ILE A 451 1.97 3.49 15.24
CA ILE A 451 2.42 2.30 15.98
C ILE A 451 2.58 2.49 17.49
N SER A 452 2.33 3.67 18.03
CA SER A 452 2.41 4.00 19.45
C SER A 452 1.23 4.85 19.90
N ILE A 453 0.78 4.63 21.12
CA ILE A 453 -0.22 5.46 21.81
C ILE A 453 0.48 6.54 22.63
N LEU A 454 1.60 6.19 23.27
CA LEU A 454 2.35 7.11 24.13
C LEU A 454 2.93 8.29 23.34
N HIS A 455 3.47 8.04 22.15
CA HIS A 455 4.19 9.00 21.34
C HIS A 455 3.90 8.85 19.83
N GLY A 456 2.66 8.50 19.48
CA GLY A 456 2.18 8.43 18.10
C GLY A 456 1.71 9.79 17.57
N ASN A 457 0.52 9.84 16.96
CA ASN A 457 -0.08 11.10 16.51
C ASN A 457 -0.35 12.06 17.66
N LYS A 458 -0.64 11.53 18.86
CA LYS A 458 -0.67 12.27 20.14
C LYS A 458 0.55 11.92 20.96
N ASP A 459 1.21 12.94 21.49
CA ASP A 459 2.35 12.78 22.40
C ASP A 459 1.92 13.07 23.84
N PHE A 460 1.88 11.99 24.64
CA PHE A 460 1.52 12.05 26.06
C PHE A 460 2.75 12.20 26.96
N CYS A 461 3.93 12.37 26.43
CA CYS A 461 5.18 12.39 27.24
C CYS A 461 5.20 13.47 28.31
N ARG A 462 4.56 14.63 28.04
CA ARG A 462 4.50 15.73 29.02
C ARG A 462 3.70 15.40 30.27
N PHE A 463 2.80 14.43 30.22
CA PHE A 463 2.12 13.92 31.42
C PHE A 463 3.07 13.20 32.37
N LEU A 464 4.17 12.67 31.86
CA LEU A 464 5.14 11.88 32.61
C LEU A 464 6.31 12.73 33.15
N GLU A 465 6.30 14.05 32.92
CA GLU A 465 7.33 14.95 33.45
C GLU A 465 7.38 14.91 34.97
N LYS A 466 8.60 14.87 35.55
CA LYS A 466 8.82 14.91 37.00
C LYS A 466 8.25 16.19 37.60
N GLY A 467 7.38 16.05 38.61
CA GLY A 467 6.72 17.16 39.31
C GLY A 467 5.39 17.54 38.68
N GLY A 468 4.97 16.93 37.60
CA GLY A 468 3.59 16.99 37.12
C GLY A 468 2.64 16.38 38.15
N ALA A 469 1.47 17.00 38.36
CA ALA A 469 0.43 16.52 39.27
C ALA A 469 -0.23 15.21 38.83
N PHE A 470 0.23 14.62 37.73
CA PHE A 470 -0.37 13.48 37.05
C PHE A 470 0.56 12.27 37.05
N SER A 471 0.00 11.12 37.38
CA SER A 471 0.62 9.80 37.26
C SER A 471 0.08 9.08 36.03
N GLU A 472 0.68 7.92 35.69
CA GLU A 472 0.16 7.00 34.66
C GLU A 472 -1.35 6.70 34.85
N LYS A 473 -1.83 6.71 36.11
CA LYS A 473 -3.24 6.49 36.49
C LYS A 473 -4.13 7.67 36.14
N ASP A 474 -3.57 8.86 36.02
CA ASP A 474 -4.35 10.07 35.74
C ASP A 474 -4.62 10.25 34.24
N VAL A 475 -3.78 9.68 33.37
CA VAL A 475 -4.01 9.64 31.92
C VAL A 475 -5.19 8.72 31.60
N PHE A 476 -5.32 7.62 32.36
CA PHE A 476 -6.38 6.63 32.20
C PHE A 476 -7.12 6.43 33.54
N PRO A 477 -8.05 7.31 33.89
CA PRO A 477 -8.85 7.17 35.12
C PRO A 477 -9.65 5.86 35.16
N GLN A 478 -9.63 5.16 36.26
CA GLN A 478 -10.29 3.84 36.42
C GLN A 478 -11.77 3.82 36.01
N ASN A 479 -12.44 4.94 36.14
CA ASN A 479 -13.87 5.08 35.83
C ASN A 479 -14.16 5.27 34.34
N MET A 480 -13.18 5.48 33.51
CA MET A 480 -13.37 5.69 32.07
C MET A 480 -13.76 4.41 31.32
N GLY A 481 -13.43 3.23 31.86
CA GLY A 481 -13.79 1.95 31.23
C GLY A 481 -15.29 1.72 31.11
N SER A 482 -16.10 2.27 32.05
CA SER A 482 -17.56 2.22 31.98
C SER A 482 -18.15 3.17 30.94
N VAL A 483 -17.40 4.20 30.54
CA VAL A 483 -17.82 5.23 29.58
C VAL A 483 -17.33 4.89 28.17
N VAL A 484 -16.07 4.45 28.03
CA VAL A 484 -15.42 4.18 26.76
C VAL A 484 -15.65 2.74 26.26
N GLY A 485 -16.01 1.84 27.16
CA GLY A 485 -16.28 0.43 26.83
C GLY A 485 -15.05 -0.49 26.91
N PRO A 486 -15.17 -1.74 26.42
CA PRO A 486 -14.15 -2.78 26.60
C PRO A 486 -12.79 -2.45 26.01
N GLY A 487 -12.74 -1.67 24.92
CA GLY A 487 -11.50 -1.24 24.27
C GLY A 487 -10.58 -0.40 25.16
N TYR A 488 -11.14 0.25 26.18
CA TYR A 488 -10.38 1.04 27.14
C TYR A 488 -9.32 0.23 27.89
N TYR A 489 -9.63 -0.98 28.28
CA TYR A 489 -8.68 -1.84 29.01
C TYR A 489 -7.48 -2.25 28.18
N VAL A 490 -7.68 -2.46 26.89
CA VAL A 490 -6.57 -2.75 25.94
C VAL A 490 -5.69 -1.52 25.79
N LEU A 491 -6.31 -0.37 25.57
CA LEU A 491 -5.62 0.92 25.42
C LEU A 491 -4.79 1.28 26.67
N GLU A 492 -5.36 1.16 27.85
CA GLU A 492 -4.70 1.47 29.13
C GLU A 492 -3.49 0.56 29.37
N ARG A 493 -3.65 -0.76 29.19
CA ARG A 493 -2.54 -1.72 29.38
C ARG A 493 -1.43 -1.53 28.35
N PHE A 494 -1.80 -1.28 27.11
CA PHE A 494 -0.81 -1.03 26.05
C PHE A 494 -0.02 0.25 26.33
N PHE A 495 -0.68 1.35 26.67
CA PHE A 495 -0.02 2.60 27.06
C PHE A 495 0.95 2.41 28.22
N ARG A 496 0.51 1.74 29.31
CA ARG A 496 1.38 1.46 30.47
C ARG A 496 2.54 0.57 30.09
N ALA A 497 2.34 -0.38 29.19
CA ALA A 497 3.43 -1.21 28.68
C ALA A 497 4.47 -0.38 27.93
N GLU A 498 4.04 0.60 27.12
CA GLU A 498 4.96 1.53 26.45
C GLU A 498 5.74 2.38 27.44
N VAL A 499 5.08 2.90 28.48
CA VAL A 499 5.75 3.67 29.55
C VAL A 499 6.78 2.81 30.30
N CYS A 500 6.41 1.57 30.68
CA CYS A 500 7.36 0.64 31.30
C CYS A 500 8.54 0.29 30.38
N TYR A 501 8.28 0.14 29.10
CA TYR A 501 9.34 -0.07 28.11
C TYR A 501 10.31 1.12 28.07
N GLU A 502 9.80 2.34 27.95
CA GLU A 502 10.64 3.55 27.94
C GLU A 502 11.45 3.74 29.23
N TYR A 503 10.90 3.31 30.38
CA TYR A 503 11.63 3.29 31.67
C TYR A 503 12.60 2.10 31.81
N ASN A 504 12.79 1.31 30.75
CA ASN A 504 13.62 0.09 30.75
C ASN A 504 13.14 -0.99 31.75
N ARG A 505 11.86 -0.97 32.17
CA ARG A 505 11.22 -1.98 33.01
C ARG A 505 10.65 -3.11 32.13
N LEU A 506 11.57 -3.85 31.52
CA LEU A 506 11.22 -4.76 30.40
C LEU A 506 10.31 -5.93 30.84
N GLU A 507 10.43 -6.43 32.09
CA GLU A 507 9.56 -7.53 32.58
C GLU A 507 8.13 -7.08 32.76
N GLU A 508 7.94 -5.92 33.40
CA GLU A 508 6.62 -5.33 33.62
C GLU A 508 5.94 -4.98 32.29
N ALA A 509 6.68 -4.40 31.34
CA ALA A 509 6.21 -4.14 29.99
C ALA A 509 5.72 -5.43 29.29
N GLY A 510 6.45 -6.54 29.42
CA GLY A 510 6.07 -7.83 28.83
C GLY A 510 4.79 -8.41 29.41
N ASN A 511 4.58 -8.29 30.70
CA ASN A 511 3.36 -8.76 31.35
C ASN A 511 2.14 -7.95 30.87
N LEU A 512 2.25 -6.62 30.87
CA LEU A 512 1.18 -5.72 30.40
C LEU A 512 0.87 -5.92 28.91
N LEU A 513 1.87 -6.13 28.06
CA LEU A 513 1.66 -6.43 26.64
C LEU A 513 0.93 -7.76 26.43
N SER A 514 1.26 -8.77 27.24
CA SER A 514 0.58 -10.07 27.17
C SER A 514 -0.89 -9.96 27.55
N GLU A 515 -1.19 -9.18 28.60
CA GLU A 515 -2.57 -8.90 29.00
C GLU A 515 -3.33 -8.11 27.93
N ALA A 516 -2.70 -7.05 27.38
CA ALA A 516 -3.30 -6.25 26.29
C ALA A 516 -3.58 -7.10 25.06
N PHE A 517 -2.63 -7.95 24.66
CA PHE A 517 -2.80 -8.86 23.52
C PHE A 517 -3.94 -9.85 23.70
N TYR A 518 -4.02 -10.49 24.88
CA TYR A 518 -5.09 -11.42 25.20
C TYR A 518 -6.48 -10.76 25.14
N GLU A 519 -6.61 -9.55 25.70
CA GLU A 519 -7.85 -8.79 25.70
C GLU A 519 -8.22 -8.32 24.28
N ALA A 520 -7.24 -7.85 23.49
CA ALA A 520 -7.44 -7.48 22.09
C ALA A 520 -7.91 -8.67 21.24
N ARG A 521 -7.37 -9.87 21.51
CA ARG A 521 -7.79 -11.11 20.84
C ARG A 521 -9.23 -11.49 21.21
N LYS A 522 -9.61 -11.37 22.48
CA LYS A 522 -10.97 -11.64 22.96
C LYS A 522 -12.00 -10.71 22.30
N GLN A 523 -11.61 -9.46 22.06
CA GLN A 523 -12.44 -8.45 21.41
C GLN A 523 -12.37 -8.50 19.87
N GLN A 524 -11.64 -9.44 19.29
CA GLN A 524 -11.39 -9.56 17.85
C GLN A 524 -10.81 -8.27 17.21
N ASN A 525 -10.07 -7.47 18.00
CA ASN A 525 -9.45 -6.24 17.53
C ASN A 525 -8.07 -6.53 16.91
N SER A 526 -8.05 -6.76 15.59
CA SER A 526 -6.84 -7.08 14.81
C SER A 526 -5.75 -6.01 14.94
N ARG A 527 -6.14 -4.73 14.92
CA ARG A 527 -5.23 -3.59 14.97
C ARG A 527 -4.44 -3.54 16.28
N PHE A 528 -5.10 -3.70 17.42
CA PHE A 528 -4.39 -3.79 18.71
C PHE A 528 -3.56 -5.07 18.85
N GLN A 529 -3.98 -6.18 18.27
CA GLN A 529 -3.15 -7.39 18.23
C GLN A 529 -1.84 -7.15 17.47
N LYS A 530 -1.90 -6.46 16.33
CA LYS A 530 -0.73 -6.05 15.54
C LYS A 530 0.17 -5.11 16.34
N LEU A 531 -0.37 -4.07 16.99
CA LEU A 531 0.37 -3.15 17.85
C LEU A 531 1.12 -3.88 18.99
N CYS A 532 0.42 -4.73 19.72
CA CYS A 532 1.03 -5.53 20.78
C CYS A 532 2.14 -6.43 20.24
N SER A 533 1.95 -7.02 19.06
CA SER A 533 2.96 -7.89 18.42
C SER A 533 4.22 -7.11 18.05
N LEU A 534 4.08 -5.89 17.50
CA LEU A 534 5.23 -5.03 17.20
C LEU A 534 6.00 -4.67 18.46
N LYS A 535 5.31 -4.21 19.50
CA LYS A 535 5.95 -3.82 20.76
C LYS A 535 6.56 -5.03 21.51
N MET A 536 5.98 -6.22 21.38
CA MET A 536 6.60 -7.46 21.86
C MET A 536 7.90 -7.78 21.12
N ALA A 537 7.96 -7.51 19.81
CA ALA A 537 9.21 -7.67 19.05
C ALA A 537 10.28 -6.70 19.56
N ASP A 538 9.95 -5.43 19.78
CA ASP A 538 10.88 -4.45 20.39
C ASP A 538 11.39 -4.94 21.74
N LEU A 539 10.49 -5.46 22.58
CA LEU A 539 10.83 -6.01 23.89
C LEU A 539 11.79 -7.19 23.80
N MET A 540 11.56 -8.12 22.86
CA MET A 540 12.42 -9.28 22.63
C MET A 540 13.81 -8.85 22.16
N ILE A 541 13.88 -7.85 21.29
CA ILE A 541 15.13 -7.23 20.83
C ILE A 541 15.89 -6.65 22.03
N ALA A 542 15.21 -5.87 22.87
CA ALA A 542 15.80 -5.26 24.05
C ALA A 542 16.31 -6.29 25.09
N ARG A 543 15.69 -7.47 25.15
CA ARG A 543 16.06 -8.59 26.02
C ARG A 543 17.09 -9.55 25.43
N ASN A 544 17.65 -9.26 24.27
CA ASN A 544 18.56 -10.17 23.55
C ASN A 544 17.90 -11.51 23.13
N GLN A 545 16.64 -11.49 22.82
CA GLN A 545 15.86 -12.64 22.35
C GLN A 545 15.51 -12.52 20.85
N ALA A 546 16.46 -12.09 20.03
CA ALA A 546 16.28 -11.70 18.65
C ALA A 546 15.68 -12.81 17.74
N GLN A 547 15.94 -14.09 18.03
CA GLN A 547 15.35 -15.20 17.26
C GLN A 547 13.83 -15.27 17.45
N GLY A 548 13.31 -14.92 18.63
CA GLY A 548 11.88 -14.83 18.88
C GLY A 548 11.23 -13.63 18.19
N ALA A 549 11.94 -12.51 18.09
CA ALA A 549 11.45 -11.31 17.40
C ALA A 549 11.20 -11.54 15.91
N ASP A 550 12.02 -12.34 15.24
CA ASP A 550 11.84 -12.73 13.83
C ASP A 550 10.46 -13.35 13.59
N ALA A 551 10.05 -14.26 14.44
CA ALA A 551 8.75 -14.92 14.32
C ALA A 551 7.58 -13.96 14.53
N PHE A 552 7.71 -13.00 15.44
CA PHE A 552 6.64 -12.01 15.69
C PHE A 552 6.53 -10.99 14.56
N VAL A 553 7.65 -10.51 14.03
CA VAL A 553 7.68 -9.48 12.98
C VAL A 553 7.30 -10.04 11.60
N LEU A 554 7.69 -11.27 11.27
CA LEU A 554 7.49 -11.85 9.95
C LEU A 554 6.19 -12.63 9.82
N TYR A 555 5.79 -13.40 10.83
CA TYR A 555 4.73 -14.40 10.68
C TYR A 555 3.29 -13.88 10.87
N ARG A 556 3.08 -12.78 11.60
CA ARG A 556 1.73 -12.24 11.86
C ARG A 556 1.35 -11.00 11.05
N LEU A 557 2.26 -10.50 10.22
CA LEU A 557 2.09 -9.24 9.52
C LEU A 557 1.73 -9.41 8.04
N GLU A 558 1.76 -10.63 7.53
CA GLU A 558 1.39 -10.93 6.14
C GLU A 558 -0.13 -11.17 5.95
N GLU A 559 -0.86 -11.39 7.04
CA GLU A 559 -2.31 -11.59 7.01
C GLU A 559 -3.04 -10.26 7.06
N GLU A 560 -3.57 -9.83 5.91
CA GLU A 560 -4.48 -8.69 5.69
C GLU A 560 -3.85 -7.29 5.82
N ALA A 561 -3.49 -6.70 4.69
CA ALA A 561 -3.28 -5.25 4.60
C ALA A 561 -4.56 -4.54 5.05
N GLU A 562 -4.44 -3.61 5.99
CA GLU A 562 -5.58 -2.74 6.37
C GLU A 562 -5.86 -1.76 5.24
N GLU A 563 -7.09 -1.25 5.14
CA GLU A 563 -7.47 -0.26 4.14
C GLU A 563 -6.77 1.10 4.34
N ASP A 564 -6.21 1.34 5.53
CA ASP A 564 -5.55 2.58 5.91
C ASP A 564 -4.08 2.62 5.45
N GLU A 565 -3.80 3.45 4.44
CA GLU A 565 -2.48 3.61 3.83
C GLU A 565 -1.42 4.11 4.82
N PHE A 566 -1.76 5.06 5.70
CA PHE A 566 -0.82 5.63 6.68
C PHE A 566 -0.47 4.64 7.78
N TRP A 567 -1.44 3.83 8.19
CA TRP A 567 -1.19 2.73 9.10
C TRP A 567 -0.20 1.73 8.52
N ASN A 568 -0.46 1.29 7.28
CA ASN A 568 0.42 0.35 6.58
C ASN A 568 1.82 0.92 6.39
N ALA A 569 1.94 2.21 6.05
CA ALA A 569 3.23 2.89 5.92
C ALA A 569 4.01 2.95 7.23
N SER A 570 3.35 3.28 8.35
CA SER A 570 3.97 3.32 9.68
C SER A 570 4.44 1.93 10.11
N PHE A 571 3.66 0.92 9.80
CA PHE A 571 3.95 -0.47 10.12
C PHE A 571 5.14 -1.00 9.31
N ASP A 572 5.17 -0.74 8.00
CA ASP A 572 6.30 -1.07 7.14
C ASP A 572 7.58 -0.34 7.58
N ALA A 573 7.46 0.91 7.98
CA ALA A 573 8.60 1.69 8.50
C ALA A 573 9.15 1.07 9.79
N HIS A 574 8.29 0.56 10.69
CA HIS A 574 8.75 -0.13 11.90
C HIS A 574 9.50 -1.43 11.56
N ARG A 575 9.05 -2.19 10.57
CA ARG A 575 9.79 -3.36 10.08
C ARG A 575 11.19 -3.00 9.58
N ILE A 576 11.34 -1.83 8.99
CA ILE A 576 12.65 -1.36 8.51
C ILE A 576 13.62 -1.09 9.64
N GLN A 577 13.19 -0.61 10.80
CA GLN A 577 14.05 -0.49 11.98
C GLN A 577 14.70 -1.84 12.33
N TYR A 578 13.94 -2.90 12.26
CA TYR A 578 14.42 -4.26 12.49
C TYR A 578 15.46 -4.70 11.44
N HIS A 579 15.22 -4.39 10.15
CA HIS A 579 16.18 -4.68 9.08
C HIS A 579 17.45 -3.83 9.19
N LEU A 580 17.35 -2.59 9.71
CA LEU A 580 18.51 -1.75 10.04
C LEU A 580 19.38 -2.35 11.17
N LEU A 581 18.73 -2.87 12.23
CA LEU A 581 19.43 -3.55 13.33
C LEU A 581 20.21 -4.77 12.81
N LYS A 582 19.64 -5.53 11.89
CA LYS A 582 20.26 -6.71 11.28
C LYS A 582 21.17 -6.40 10.08
N ASN A 583 21.29 -5.15 9.69
CA ASN A 583 22.04 -4.71 8.51
C ASN A 583 21.60 -5.45 7.22
N ASN A 584 20.29 -5.70 7.05
CA ASN A 584 19.75 -6.37 5.89
C ASN A 584 19.59 -5.39 4.71
N LYS A 585 20.67 -5.25 3.94
CA LYS A 585 20.80 -4.27 2.84
C LYS A 585 19.72 -4.42 1.78
N GLU A 586 19.35 -5.64 1.42
CA GLU A 586 18.36 -5.91 0.36
C GLU A 586 16.99 -5.34 0.74
N GLN A 587 16.50 -5.65 1.94
CA GLN A 587 15.19 -5.19 2.41
C GLN A 587 15.17 -3.67 2.62
N ILE A 588 16.25 -3.09 3.13
CA ILE A 588 16.39 -1.64 3.30
C ILE A 588 16.29 -0.92 1.94
N LEU A 589 17.04 -1.36 0.93
CA LEU A 589 17.04 -0.74 -0.40
C LEU A 589 15.71 -0.96 -1.13
N THR A 590 15.08 -2.12 -0.96
CA THR A 590 13.75 -2.41 -1.52
C THR A 590 12.69 -1.47 -0.95
N TRP A 591 12.71 -1.24 0.36
CA TRP A 591 11.80 -0.30 1.00
C TRP A 591 12.04 1.13 0.52
N MET A 592 13.31 1.56 0.45
CA MET A 592 13.69 2.89 -0.05
C MET A 592 13.19 3.17 -1.46
N LYS A 593 13.20 2.15 -2.33
CA LYS A 593 12.77 2.27 -3.73
C LYS A 593 11.23 2.30 -3.87
N ASN A 594 10.51 1.50 -3.08
CA ASN A 594 9.11 1.18 -3.36
C ASN A 594 8.12 1.78 -2.37
N LYS A 595 8.54 2.07 -1.13
CA LYS A 595 7.64 2.40 -0.01
C LYS A 595 8.04 3.64 0.79
N ALA A 596 9.30 4.08 0.72
CA ALA A 596 9.76 5.26 1.43
C ALA A 596 9.06 6.52 0.90
N PRO A 597 8.73 7.49 1.78
CA PRO A 597 8.12 8.74 1.35
C PRO A 597 9.04 9.52 0.40
N ASP A 598 8.47 10.29 -0.52
CA ASP A 598 9.24 11.10 -1.47
C ASP A 598 9.85 12.34 -0.77
N ASP A 599 11.13 12.62 -1.06
CA ASP A 599 11.82 13.80 -0.53
C ASP A 599 11.44 15.09 -1.26
N SER A 600 10.98 14.97 -2.51
CA SER A 600 10.55 16.12 -3.34
C SER A 600 9.12 16.57 -3.03
N GLY A 601 8.36 15.74 -2.32
CA GLY A 601 6.98 15.99 -1.93
C GLY A 601 6.87 16.94 -0.74
N ARG A 602 5.61 17.39 -0.48
CA ARG A 602 5.32 18.12 0.75
C ARG A 602 5.35 17.17 1.93
N PHE A 603 5.91 17.62 3.06
CA PHE A 603 5.86 16.90 4.32
C PHE A 603 4.40 16.60 4.71
N GLN A 604 4.14 15.36 5.11
CA GLN A 604 2.84 14.89 5.58
C GLN A 604 3.00 14.35 7.00
N SER A 605 2.37 14.99 7.96
CA SER A 605 2.54 14.62 9.37
C SER A 605 2.17 13.17 9.71
N PRO A 606 1.16 12.51 9.08
CA PRO A 606 0.89 11.10 9.33
C PRO A 606 2.05 10.17 8.93
N MET A 607 2.95 10.64 8.05
CA MET A 607 4.13 9.89 7.59
C MET A 607 5.40 10.19 8.41
N TYR A 608 5.33 10.95 9.52
CA TYR A 608 6.53 11.40 10.24
C TYR A 608 7.45 10.23 10.63
N TYR A 609 6.86 9.10 11.03
CA TYR A 609 7.63 7.93 11.41
C TYR A 609 8.37 7.30 10.20
N SER A 610 7.75 7.29 9.04
CA SER A 610 8.42 6.84 7.80
C SER A 610 9.56 7.78 7.38
N TYR A 611 9.39 9.10 7.55
CA TYR A 611 10.48 10.06 7.35
C TYR A 611 11.62 9.86 8.35
N LEU A 612 11.30 9.57 9.61
CA LEU A 612 12.30 9.25 10.65
C LEU A 612 13.11 8.01 10.28
N MET A 613 12.44 6.94 9.84
CA MET A 613 13.13 5.72 9.39
C MET A 613 13.98 5.97 8.15
N LYS A 614 13.49 6.75 7.19
CA LYS A 614 14.26 7.17 6.01
C LYS A 614 15.50 7.97 6.41
N THR A 615 15.38 8.84 7.40
CA THR A 615 16.52 9.57 7.97
C THR A 615 17.56 8.62 8.57
N LYS A 616 17.14 7.61 9.32
CA LYS A 616 18.05 6.59 9.87
C LYS A 616 18.75 5.81 8.75
N ILE A 617 18.06 5.53 7.63
CA ILE A 617 18.68 4.88 6.46
C ILE A 617 19.73 5.82 5.82
N TYR A 618 19.44 7.10 5.68
CA TYR A 618 20.44 8.06 5.17
C TYR A 618 21.67 8.15 6.08
N ILE A 619 21.49 8.09 7.42
CA ILE A 619 22.60 8.01 8.36
C ILE A 619 23.40 6.71 8.18
N TRP A 620 22.71 5.59 8.00
CA TRP A 620 23.30 4.29 7.70
C TRP A 620 24.10 4.30 6.40
N GLN A 621 23.64 5.04 5.37
CA GLN A 621 24.31 5.25 4.07
C GLN A 621 25.39 6.34 4.12
N GLU A 622 25.58 7.02 5.24
CA GLU A 622 26.45 8.20 5.39
C GLU A 622 26.06 9.40 4.50
N SER A 623 24.81 9.43 4.07
CA SER A 623 24.21 10.51 3.27
C SER A 623 23.70 11.64 4.18
N TYR A 624 24.61 12.25 4.95
CA TYR A 624 24.27 13.18 6.03
C TYR A 624 23.54 14.43 5.57
N MET A 625 23.81 14.95 4.37
CA MET A 625 23.10 16.11 3.82
C MET A 625 21.59 15.80 3.63
N ALA A 626 21.27 14.65 3.05
CA ALA A 626 19.88 14.23 2.87
C ALA A 626 19.20 14.00 4.22
N ALA A 627 19.89 13.37 5.18
CA ALA A 627 19.39 13.20 6.53
C ALA A 627 19.06 14.54 7.21
N ARG A 628 19.94 15.55 7.12
CA ARG A 628 19.72 16.88 7.71
C ARG A 628 18.51 17.60 7.14
N LEU A 629 18.24 17.46 5.84
CA LEU A 629 17.04 18.06 5.21
C LEU A 629 15.76 17.51 5.83
N LEU A 630 15.67 16.19 6.02
CA LEU A 630 14.51 15.56 6.67
C LEU A 630 14.43 15.88 8.16
N LEU A 631 15.56 15.87 8.88
CA LEU A 631 15.60 16.21 10.31
C LEU A 631 15.11 17.62 10.56
N ARG A 632 15.41 18.57 9.68
CA ARG A 632 14.90 19.93 9.80
C ARG A 632 13.39 20.00 9.78
N SER A 633 12.74 19.35 8.80
CA SER A 633 11.26 19.29 8.70
C SER A 633 10.64 18.56 9.88
N LEU A 634 11.27 17.47 10.33
CA LEU A 634 10.83 16.72 11.51
C LEU A 634 10.95 17.54 12.80
N LEU A 635 12.03 18.33 12.96
CA LEU A 635 12.24 19.19 14.12
C LEU A 635 11.21 20.33 14.14
N GLU A 636 10.98 21.00 13.01
CA GLU A 636 9.93 22.01 12.87
C GLU A 636 8.56 21.47 13.26
N PHE A 637 8.22 20.28 12.76
CA PHE A 637 6.99 19.60 13.12
C PHE A 637 6.94 19.28 14.62
N ALA A 638 8.00 18.65 15.18
CA ALA A 638 8.05 18.26 16.58
C ALA A 638 7.88 19.47 17.52
N VAL A 639 8.57 20.58 17.25
CA VAL A 639 8.50 21.80 18.07
C VAL A 639 7.13 22.49 17.93
N ASN A 640 6.64 22.68 16.71
CA ASN A 640 5.37 23.35 16.45
C ASN A 640 4.15 22.66 17.04
N TYR A 641 4.19 21.32 17.09
CA TYR A 641 3.13 20.48 17.64
C TYR A 641 3.45 19.92 19.03
N GLN A 642 4.57 20.31 19.64
CA GLN A 642 5.00 19.88 20.99
C GLN A 642 5.10 18.35 21.13
N MET A 643 5.64 17.70 20.09
CA MET A 643 5.88 16.24 20.03
C MET A 643 7.21 15.91 20.70
N TYR A 644 7.22 15.76 22.00
CA TYR A 644 8.42 15.62 22.83
C TYR A 644 9.28 14.43 22.47
N TYR A 645 8.67 13.29 22.25
CA TYR A 645 9.41 12.08 21.92
C TYR A 645 10.13 12.21 20.57
N LEU A 646 9.43 12.75 19.58
CA LEU A 646 10.03 13.00 18.26
C LEU A 646 11.17 14.05 18.36
N GLU A 647 11.00 15.08 19.18
CA GLU A 647 12.05 16.09 19.39
C GLU A 647 13.31 15.46 19.97
N ILE A 648 13.20 14.56 20.97
CA ILE A 648 14.33 13.82 21.51
C ILE A 648 15.05 13.03 20.41
N GLN A 649 14.29 12.27 19.61
CA GLN A 649 14.84 11.44 18.54
C GLN A 649 15.56 12.29 17.48
N VAL A 650 14.97 13.40 17.06
CA VAL A 650 15.56 14.27 16.03
C VAL A 650 16.86 14.90 16.52
N ARG A 651 16.86 15.50 17.73
CA ARG A 651 18.08 16.10 18.31
C ARG A 651 19.19 15.08 18.52
N MET A 652 18.83 13.89 18.96
CA MET A 652 19.76 12.77 19.12
C MET A 652 20.37 12.35 17.77
N LEU A 653 19.57 12.20 16.71
CA LEU A 653 20.08 11.84 15.38
C LEU A 653 20.94 12.95 14.77
N GLU A 654 20.59 14.22 14.97
CA GLU A 654 21.45 15.35 14.59
C GLU A 654 22.79 15.31 15.34
N ALA A 655 22.78 15.00 16.64
CA ALA A 655 24.01 14.88 17.43
C ALA A 655 24.88 13.72 16.93
N ILE A 656 24.30 12.59 16.53
CA ILE A 656 25.02 11.45 15.94
C ILE A 656 25.73 11.88 14.63
N ILE A 657 25.02 12.59 13.75
CA ILE A 657 25.59 13.09 12.49
C ILE A 657 26.76 14.06 12.79
N ASP A 658 26.52 15.06 13.65
CA ASP A 658 27.50 16.07 13.98
C ASP A 658 28.76 15.47 14.66
N TYR A 659 28.55 14.44 15.50
CA TYR A 659 29.65 13.69 16.12
C TYR A 659 30.52 12.98 15.08
N ARG A 660 29.88 12.35 14.08
CA ARG A 660 30.59 11.64 13.00
C ARG A 660 31.30 12.56 12.02
N GLU A 661 30.76 13.78 11.82
CA GLU A 661 31.38 14.83 10.99
C GLU A 661 32.31 15.73 11.80
N GLU A 662 32.61 15.40 13.06
CA GLU A 662 33.49 16.14 13.96
C GLU A 662 33.07 17.62 14.18
N GLN A 663 31.77 17.92 14.01
CA GLN A 663 31.21 19.25 14.25
C GLN A 663 31.09 19.51 15.76
N SER A 664 31.50 20.68 16.24
CA SER A 664 31.49 20.99 17.68
C SER A 664 30.12 21.06 18.33
N CYS A 665 29.05 21.30 17.54
CA CYS A 665 27.69 21.46 18.05
C CYS A 665 26.99 20.16 18.51
N TRP A 666 27.58 18.99 18.26
CA TRP A 666 26.99 17.70 18.68
C TRP A 666 26.72 17.62 20.18
N GLN A 667 27.61 18.25 20.99
CA GLN A 667 27.51 18.20 22.45
C GLN A 667 26.27 18.92 22.97
N GLU A 668 25.94 20.06 22.39
CA GLU A 668 24.75 20.85 22.74
C GLU A 668 23.50 20.08 22.41
N LYS A 669 23.38 19.57 21.17
CA LYS A 669 22.22 18.80 20.71
C LYS A 669 21.98 17.52 21.51
N LEU A 670 23.06 16.78 21.83
CA LEU A 670 22.96 15.59 22.68
C LEU A 670 22.54 15.95 24.09
N THR A 671 23.06 17.06 24.63
CA THR A 671 22.67 17.56 25.95
C THR A 671 21.22 17.92 26.00
N GLU A 672 20.69 18.64 24.99
CA GLU A 672 19.29 18.99 24.90
C GLU A 672 18.37 17.74 24.83
N ALA A 673 18.73 16.73 24.00
CA ALA A 673 17.99 15.48 23.94
C ALA A 673 17.97 14.76 25.30
N LEU A 674 19.10 14.69 25.98
CA LEU A 674 19.22 14.03 27.29
C LEU A 674 18.46 14.77 28.39
N GLU A 675 18.43 16.09 28.37
CA GLU A 675 17.63 16.89 29.33
C GLU A 675 16.11 16.69 29.12
N LEU A 676 15.65 16.60 27.86
CA LEU A 676 14.24 16.24 27.55
C LEU A 676 13.93 14.83 28.04
N GLY A 677 14.80 13.86 27.74
CA GLY A 677 14.65 12.47 28.19
C GLY A 677 14.68 12.34 29.72
N ARG A 678 15.48 13.17 30.42
CA ARG A 678 15.56 13.21 31.88
C ARG A 678 14.24 13.67 32.49
N LYS A 679 13.57 14.67 31.92
CA LYS A 679 12.27 15.15 32.39
C LYS A 679 11.23 14.05 32.42
N THR A 680 11.23 13.20 31.40
CA THR A 680 10.29 12.07 31.23
C THR A 680 10.81 10.76 31.81
N ARG A 681 12.10 10.66 32.21
CA ARG A 681 12.83 9.45 32.63
C ARG A 681 12.93 8.39 31.53
N PHE A 682 12.88 8.77 30.29
CA PHE A 682 12.99 7.83 29.16
C PHE A 682 14.43 7.37 28.98
N ILE A 683 14.58 6.05 28.88
CA ILE A 683 15.87 5.38 28.71
C ILE A 683 15.94 4.72 27.35
N ARG A 684 14.84 4.03 26.95
CA ARG A 684 14.85 3.21 25.72
C ARG A 684 14.95 4.05 24.46
N VAL A 685 14.43 5.25 24.41
CA VAL A 685 14.57 6.18 23.28
C VAL A 685 16.04 6.41 22.88
N PHE A 686 16.97 6.33 23.85
CA PHE A 686 18.43 6.39 23.63
C PHE A 686 19.04 4.99 23.47
N ALA A 687 18.62 4.07 24.32
CA ALA A 687 19.21 2.74 24.38
C ALA A 687 18.98 1.94 23.10
N ASP A 688 17.84 2.10 22.45
CA ASP A 688 17.49 1.41 21.20
C ASP A 688 18.39 1.82 20.03
N GLU A 689 19.05 2.97 20.11
CA GLU A 689 20.06 3.42 19.14
C GLU A 689 21.49 2.85 19.42
N GLY A 690 21.65 2.11 20.50
CA GLY A 690 22.85 1.30 20.82
C GLY A 690 24.16 2.03 20.65
N GLU A 691 25.05 1.50 19.77
CA GLU A 691 26.38 2.05 19.52
C GLU A 691 26.35 3.50 19.02
N ALA A 692 25.38 3.84 18.20
CA ALA A 692 25.30 5.16 17.59
C ALA A 692 25.12 6.29 18.63
N VAL A 693 24.47 6.01 19.77
CA VAL A 693 24.34 6.93 20.89
C VAL A 693 25.46 6.71 21.94
N TYR A 694 25.87 5.46 22.17
CA TYR A 694 26.85 5.15 23.17
C TYR A 694 28.20 5.86 22.95
N GLU A 695 28.69 5.92 21.69
CA GLU A 695 29.93 6.58 21.33
C GLU A 695 29.92 8.09 21.67
N PRO A 696 28.99 8.92 21.17
CA PRO A 696 28.99 10.34 21.53
C PRO A 696 28.67 10.57 23.01
N LEU A 697 27.83 9.73 23.64
CA LEU A 697 27.53 9.85 25.07
C LEU A 697 28.75 9.54 25.94
N SER A 698 29.53 8.52 25.58
CA SER A 698 30.82 8.22 26.27
C SER A 698 31.82 9.38 26.15
N ALA A 699 31.94 9.93 24.93
CA ALA A 699 32.80 11.09 24.67
C ALA A 699 32.35 12.35 25.46
N LEU A 700 31.05 12.54 25.64
CA LEU A 700 30.49 13.65 26.42
C LEU A 700 30.75 13.48 27.91
N THR A 701 30.53 12.28 28.44
CA THR A 701 30.79 11.97 29.87
C THR A 701 32.25 12.04 30.22
N ASP A 702 33.17 11.69 29.33
CA ASP A 702 34.62 11.83 29.57
C ASP A 702 35.07 13.28 29.71
N ARG A 703 34.34 14.21 29.16
CA ARG A 703 34.60 15.66 29.23
C ARG A 703 33.89 16.34 30.40
N ARG A 704 32.91 15.70 31.05
CA ARG A 704 32.09 16.28 32.12
C ARG A 704 31.95 15.30 33.29
N ASP A 705 32.80 15.45 34.33
CA ASP A 705 32.80 14.57 35.51
C ASP A 705 31.45 14.53 36.26
N GLU A 706 30.67 15.59 36.20
CA GLU A 706 29.32 15.67 36.76
C GLU A 706 28.39 14.59 36.17
N TRP A 707 28.52 14.38 34.86
CA TRP A 707 27.67 13.43 34.12
C TRP A 707 28.07 11.98 34.42
N LYS A 708 29.33 11.70 34.75
CA LYS A 708 29.77 10.37 35.20
C LYS A 708 29.08 9.93 36.49
N LYS A 709 28.73 10.90 37.37
CA LYS A 709 28.07 10.65 38.66
C LYS A 709 26.55 10.67 38.57
N ASP A 710 25.99 11.18 37.50
CA ASP A 710 24.55 11.31 37.32
C ASP A 710 23.85 9.93 37.18
N PRO A 711 22.89 9.59 38.06
CA PRO A 711 22.23 8.28 38.01
C PRO A 711 21.49 8.01 36.69
N TYR A 712 20.82 9.03 36.13
CA TYR A 712 20.05 8.88 34.88
C TYR A 712 21.02 8.62 33.71
N ILE A 713 22.07 9.39 33.57
CA ILE A 713 23.06 9.21 32.50
C ILE A 713 23.74 7.84 32.60
N ARG A 714 24.07 7.37 33.81
CA ARG A 714 24.62 6.02 33.99
C ARG A 714 23.67 4.92 33.56
N GLU A 715 22.37 5.09 33.83
CA GLU A 715 21.37 4.14 33.43
C GLU A 715 21.22 4.11 31.90
N VAL A 716 21.14 5.27 31.26
CA VAL A 716 21.11 5.40 29.78
C VAL A 716 22.36 4.78 29.16
N MET A 717 23.55 5.11 29.67
CA MET A 717 24.83 4.52 29.18
C MET A 717 24.86 3.00 29.32
N SER A 718 24.41 2.48 30.47
CA SER A 718 24.35 1.03 30.71
C SER A 718 23.42 0.33 29.71
N ALA A 719 22.26 0.91 29.47
CA ALA A 719 21.29 0.37 28.53
C ALA A 719 21.76 0.45 27.06
N CYS A 720 22.38 1.58 26.65
CA CYS A 720 23.01 1.73 25.33
C CYS A 720 24.13 0.70 25.11
N ARG A 721 24.97 0.49 26.16
CA ARG A 721 26.05 -0.49 26.08
C ARG A 721 25.52 -1.91 25.94
N ALA A 722 24.45 -2.26 26.64
CA ALA A 722 23.81 -3.57 26.51
C ALA A 722 23.30 -3.79 25.08
N GLN A 723 22.61 -2.80 24.49
CA GLN A 723 22.10 -2.84 23.12
C GLN A 723 23.22 -2.89 22.08
N MET A 724 24.31 -2.12 22.27
CA MET A 724 25.49 -2.14 21.40
C MET A 724 26.12 -3.55 21.32
N LEU A 725 26.14 -4.29 22.43
CA LEU A 725 26.69 -5.67 22.44
C LEU A 725 25.82 -6.64 21.61
N ILE A 726 24.51 -6.38 21.50
CA ILE A 726 23.59 -7.20 20.73
C ILE A 726 23.69 -6.86 19.24
N TYR A 727 23.71 -5.57 18.91
CA TYR A 727 23.74 -5.05 17.54
C TYR A 727 24.93 -4.10 17.32
N PRO A 728 26.16 -4.60 17.26
CA PRO A 728 27.34 -3.76 17.02
C PRO A 728 27.31 -3.18 15.60
N GLY A 729 27.72 -1.93 15.46
CA GLY A 729 27.76 -1.20 14.19
C GLY A 729 26.38 -0.77 13.69
N TYR A 730 25.38 -0.68 14.54
CA TYR A 730 24.07 -0.14 14.18
C TYR A 730 24.18 1.28 13.61
N LEU A 731 23.40 1.57 12.59
CA LEU A 731 23.44 2.80 11.77
C LEU A 731 24.76 3.03 11.03
N ARG A 732 25.57 2.01 10.81
CA ARG A 732 26.74 2.08 9.93
C ARG A 732 26.58 1.09 8.80
N GLN A 733 26.77 1.53 7.56
CA GLN A 733 26.89 0.61 6.43
C GLN A 733 28.22 -0.11 6.58
N ARG A 734 28.17 -1.38 6.99
CA ARG A 734 29.38 -2.19 7.00
C ARG A 734 29.83 -2.33 5.56
N GLU A 735 31.06 -1.89 5.26
CA GLU A 735 31.72 -2.29 4.03
C GLU A 735 31.68 -3.81 4.01
N THR A 736 31.01 -4.36 3.01
CA THR A 736 31.07 -5.82 2.77
C THR A 736 32.51 -6.10 2.39
N MET A 737 33.28 -6.56 3.39
CA MET A 737 34.64 -7.00 3.15
C MET A 737 34.54 -8.10 2.10
N ARG A 738 35.03 -7.83 0.89
CA ARG A 738 34.99 -8.81 -0.19
C ARG A 738 36.22 -9.67 -0.10
N LEU A 739 36.04 -10.97 -0.38
CA LEU A 739 37.15 -11.91 -0.54
C LEU A 739 38.22 -11.40 -1.52
N ASP A 740 37.86 -10.50 -2.44
CA ASP A 740 38.75 -9.88 -3.42
C ASP A 740 39.85 -9.01 -2.78
N GLN A 741 39.63 -8.53 -1.55
CA GLN A 741 40.62 -7.74 -0.78
C GLN A 741 41.74 -8.60 -0.21
N PHE A 742 41.57 -9.92 -0.20
CA PHE A 742 42.58 -10.87 0.28
C PHE A 742 43.29 -11.52 -0.90
N THR A 743 44.60 -11.69 -0.78
CA THR A 743 45.38 -12.45 -1.73
C THR A 743 44.94 -13.93 -1.75
N SER A 744 45.21 -14.68 -2.81
CA SER A 744 44.86 -16.10 -2.88
C SER A 744 45.37 -16.87 -1.65
N TYR A 745 46.57 -16.59 -1.21
CA TYR A 745 47.14 -17.21 -0.07
C TYR A 745 46.49 -16.81 1.27
N GLU A 746 46.11 -15.55 1.41
CA GLU A 746 45.33 -15.07 2.57
C GLU A 746 43.95 -15.71 2.62
N LYS A 747 43.32 -16.00 1.49
CA LYS A 747 42.03 -16.74 1.40
C LYS A 747 42.16 -18.16 1.94
N ASP A 748 43.24 -18.85 1.60
CA ASP A 748 43.48 -20.21 2.09
C ASP A 748 43.73 -20.20 3.61
N VAL A 749 44.53 -19.26 4.13
CA VAL A 749 44.75 -19.06 5.57
C VAL A 749 43.45 -18.69 6.29
N LEU A 750 42.63 -17.85 5.67
CA LEU A 750 41.35 -17.37 6.21
C LEU A 750 40.34 -18.52 6.34
N HIS A 751 40.31 -19.43 5.34
CA HIS A 751 39.48 -20.63 5.36
C HIS A 751 39.86 -21.56 6.52
N LEU A 752 41.17 -21.87 6.69
CA LEU A 752 41.65 -22.72 7.75
C LEU A 752 41.46 -22.10 9.12
N LEU A 753 41.63 -20.76 9.21
CA LEU A 753 41.36 -19.98 10.42
C LEU A 753 39.87 -20.10 10.84
N ALA A 754 38.93 -20.05 9.88
CA ALA A 754 37.49 -20.19 10.14
C ALA A 754 37.11 -21.58 10.61
N LEU A 755 37.82 -22.63 10.16
CA LEU A 755 37.67 -24.01 10.62
C LEU A 755 38.22 -24.20 12.04
N GLY A 756 38.92 -23.23 12.60
CA GLY A 756 39.48 -23.26 13.96
C GLY A 756 40.90 -23.87 14.07
N GLU A 757 41.54 -24.18 12.93
CA GLU A 757 42.85 -24.81 12.85
C GLU A 757 43.94 -23.98 13.55
N LYS A 758 44.86 -24.60 14.28
CA LYS A 758 46.00 -23.91 14.93
C LYS A 758 47.06 -23.51 13.90
N ASN A 759 47.91 -22.55 14.24
CA ASN A 759 48.94 -22.03 13.32
C ASN A 759 49.86 -23.13 12.79
N ALA A 760 50.19 -24.13 13.62
CA ALA A 760 51.00 -25.31 13.23
C ALA A 760 50.25 -26.21 12.20
N GLU A 761 48.94 -26.36 12.38
CA GLU A 761 48.08 -27.13 11.48
C GLU A 761 47.90 -26.43 10.13
N ILE A 762 47.68 -25.12 10.17
CA ILE A 762 47.63 -24.26 8.98
C ILE A 762 48.96 -24.31 8.22
N ALA A 763 50.09 -24.23 8.95
CA ALA A 763 51.43 -24.29 8.36
C ALA A 763 51.65 -25.66 7.65
N ALA A 764 51.25 -26.75 8.28
CA ALA A 764 51.35 -28.10 7.74
C ALA A 764 50.52 -28.27 6.48
N GLN A 765 49.25 -27.79 6.49
CA GLN A 765 48.33 -27.92 5.34
C GLN A 765 48.78 -27.09 4.14
N LEU A 766 49.32 -25.89 4.41
CA LEU A 766 49.76 -25.00 3.33
C LEU A 766 51.25 -25.18 2.94
N CYS A 767 51.95 -26.15 3.55
CA CYS A 767 53.37 -26.45 3.32
C CYS A 767 54.29 -25.25 3.52
N VAL A 768 54.08 -24.45 4.58
CA VAL A 768 54.89 -23.25 4.96
C VAL A 768 55.34 -23.27 6.41
N SER A 769 56.17 -22.33 6.78
CA SER A 769 56.60 -22.17 8.20
C SER A 769 55.49 -21.52 9.06
N GLU A 770 55.42 -21.84 10.35
CA GLU A 770 54.50 -21.14 11.25
C GLU A 770 54.71 -19.64 11.28
N ASN A 771 55.93 -19.15 11.06
CA ASN A 771 56.22 -17.72 10.97
C ASN A 771 55.58 -17.08 9.76
N THR A 772 55.50 -17.77 8.64
CA THR A 772 54.79 -17.35 7.43
C THR A 772 53.27 -17.25 7.72
N VAL A 773 52.71 -18.24 8.40
CA VAL A 773 51.29 -18.20 8.82
C VAL A 773 51.03 -17.01 9.76
N LYS A 774 51.90 -16.78 10.74
CA LYS A 774 51.78 -15.61 11.66
C LYS A 774 51.83 -14.28 10.90
N TYR A 775 52.65 -14.18 9.85
CA TYR A 775 52.71 -12.99 9.00
C TYR A 775 51.41 -12.78 8.26
N HIS A 776 50.84 -13.80 7.63
CA HIS A 776 49.55 -13.71 6.94
C HIS A 776 48.41 -13.44 7.90
N LEU A 777 48.37 -14.07 9.04
CA LEU A 777 47.40 -13.79 10.11
C LEU A 777 47.44 -12.33 10.57
N LYS A 778 48.65 -11.75 10.74
CA LYS A 778 48.79 -10.34 11.07
C LYS A 778 48.15 -9.43 9.98
N ASN A 779 48.40 -9.74 8.69
CA ASN A 779 47.82 -9.00 7.58
C ASN A 779 46.30 -9.19 7.51
N ILE A 780 45.82 -10.42 7.69
CA ILE A 780 44.38 -10.73 7.76
C ILE A 780 43.73 -9.96 8.92
N TYR A 781 44.34 -9.96 10.13
CA TYR A 781 43.79 -9.22 11.26
C TYR A 781 43.76 -7.72 10.99
N GLN A 782 44.82 -7.17 10.38
CA GLN A 782 44.83 -5.78 9.98
C GLN A 782 43.76 -5.44 8.96
N LYS A 783 43.56 -6.29 7.94
CA LYS A 783 42.52 -6.11 6.93
C LYS A 783 41.12 -6.28 7.51
N LEU A 784 40.93 -7.23 8.43
CA LEU A 784 39.65 -7.44 9.14
C LEU A 784 39.40 -6.36 10.23
N GLY A 785 40.39 -5.63 10.65
CA GLY A 785 40.29 -4.77 11.83
C GLY A 785 40.22 -5.55 13.16
N ALA A 786 40.62 -6.83 13.15
CA ALA A 786 40.57 -7.71 14.32
C ALA A 786 41.78 -7.55 15.20
N LYS A 787 41.60 -7.50 16.54
CA LYS A 787 42.69 -7.40 17.52
C LYS A 787 43.24 -8.76 17.95
N ASN A 788 42.49 -9.83 17.75
CA ASN A 788 42.85 -11.19 18.13
C ASN A 788 42.19 -12.25 17.27
N ARG A 789 42.59 -13.53 17.45
CA ARG A 789 42.10 -14.66 16.69
C ARG A 789 40.60 -14.86 16.84
N SER A 790 40.04 -14.80 18.04
CA SER A 790 38.61 -15.00 18.30
C SER A 790 37.78 -13.94 17.63
N GLN A 791 38.23 -12.69 17.65
CA GLN A 791 37.58 -11.59 16.97
C GLN A 791 37.65 -11.76 15.45
N ALA A 792 38.78 -12.21 14.90
CA ALA A 792 38.89 -12.48 13.45
C ALA A 792 37.94 -13.60 12.98
N VAL A 793 37.85 -14.70 13.73
CA VAL A 793 36.93 -15.80 13.43
C VAL A 793 35.48 -15.34 13.48
N ASN A 794 35.11 -14.53 14.45
CA ASN A 794 33.76 -13.96 14.53
C ASN A 794 33.49 -13.04 13.34
N MET A 795 34.42 -12.18 12.94
CA MET A 795 34.29 -11.28 11.79
C MET A 795 34.20 -12.04 10.47
N ILE A 796 34.96 -13.15 10.29
CA ILE A 796 34.84 -14.01 9.11
C ILE A 796 33.42 -14.58 8.97
N LYS A 797 32.83 -15.05 10.08
CA LYS A 797 31.45 -15.55 10.11
C LYS A 797 30.45 -14.42 9.88
N GLU A 798 30.68 -13.29 10.49
CA GLU A 798 29.81 -12.11 10.43
C GLU A 798 29.77 -11.50 9.02
N TYR A 799 30.93 -11.40 8.36
CA TYR A 799 31.04 -10.90 6.98
C TYR A 799 30.72 -11.96 5.92
N ARG A 800 30.42 -13.20 6.32
CA ARG A 800 30.18 -14.33 5.40
C ARG A 800 31.26 -14.43 4.32
N LEU A 801 32.52 -14.31 4.74
CA LEU A 801 33.65 -14.36 3.82
C LEU A 801 33.94 -15.76 3.28
N LEU A 802 33.28 -16.76 3.85
CA LEU A 802 33.43 -18.19 3.49
C LEU A 802 32.07 -18.87 3.46
#